data_cc8f2fcfa911cf5aeda835f5b584718f
#
_entry.id   cc8f2fcfa911cf5aeda835f5b584718f
#
_cell.length_a   1.000
_cell.length_b   1.000
_cell.length_c   1.000
_cell.angle_alpha   90.00
_cell.angle_beta   90.00
_cell.angle_gamma   90.00
#
_symmetry.space_group_name_H-M   'P 1'
#
loop_
_entity.id
_entity.type
_entity.pdbx_description
1 polymer ?
#
loop_
_entity_poly.entity_id
_entity_poly.type
_entity_poly.pdbx_seq_one_letter_code
_entity_poly.pdbx_strand_id
1 'polypeptide(L)'
;MQTFPLRELARDHAGSPQKLHQIWKCGSQPWTPDFVLSEEGGQELDEPYTVLARAALQFGETFLALDIAKAGISALERLPHQRNAAVREAIFWLKHVKALSLARLGSVAEAHELLKQLAKEDESPEILAAMARTFKDLSFLSADQSSKTDCLAKSHEIYLKSYRNDPIAFTGINAAATALWLGNPELAKSLAGEVREICEADLRSDPGNVWSAASLAESLLLEGSLEAAARQYRTAREKMAKGHRWGDISTMRNQAMLHCDRLRIDRTPLAGALRLTLVTFSGHMIDRPGRTHPRFPPSAEDDVRRRIREELDRLEPAFGYSSAACGSDILFLEEMQRRGADTVVVLPWRKEDFLESSVRIVPGGDWEMRFHEVLNNASSVVYLSQQTEPPRAEIGYQYLIDCVNGMTILHADSLHSEVVPLTVWDGVSGGGPGGTHDFVKFWRKLSREPIVIRPLAVEPETGSTDLPAISSAPQANSTESPLEGHPCIKTMLFADVVGYSSLLERLVMAFVTHFLGTLSRLISEDEDRPVYVNTWGDAVFFIFDTAPQGGRFALKMLKKTAAIPWKQLGFPSELKIRIGLHTGLIVQCIDPITNQLNYFGAHVCHAARIEPVARPDEVLATEAFAAYARFSDGWEKGETGFSLRYLGLVDFHKKYGMHPLFRLIDASTAATERLPD
;
A
#
# COMPACT_ATOMS: atom_id res chain seq x y z
N MET A 1 -1.80 -22.22 -26.26
CA MET A 1 -1.27 -21.53 -25.10
C MET A 1 0.24 -21.67 -25.16
N GLN A 2 0.98 -20.62 -25.46
CA GLN A 2 2.44 -20.63 -25.44
C GLN A 2 2.89 -20.61 -24.00
N THR A 3 3.50 -21.69 -23.54
CA THR A 3 4.23 -21.77 -22.27
C THR A 3 5.48 -20.92 -22.41
N PHE A 4 5.43 -19.69 -21.95
CA PHE A 4 6.63 -18.86 -21.86
C PHE A 4 7.54 -19.42 -20.75
N PRO A 5 8.82 -19.64 -21.03
CA PRO A 5 9.77 -20.15 -20.05
C PRO A 5 10.08 -19.06 -19.02
N LEU A 6 9.47 -19.17 -17.85
CA LEU A 6 9.64 -18.26 -16.70
C LEU A 6 11.10 -18.05 -16.27
N ARG A 7 11.96 -19.05 -16.46
CA ARG A 7 13.40 -18.96 -16.20
C ARG A 7 14.10 -17.92 -17.05
N GLU A 8 13.81 -17.88 -18.35
CA GLU A 8 14.37 -16.86 -19.26
C GLU A 8 13.81 -15.48 -18.91
N LEU A 9 12.50 -15.40 -18.66
CA LEU A 9 11.86 -14.15 -18.21
C LEU A 9 12.40 -13.65 -16.88
N ALA A 10 12.62 -14.51 -15.89
CA ALA A 10 13.16 -14.10 -14.59
C ALA A 10 14.64 -13.66 -14.70
N ARG A 11 15.47 -14.35 -15.48
CA ARG A 11 16.88 -13.95 -15.68
C ARG A 11 17.03 -12.67 -16.49
N ASP A 12 16.29 -12.55 -17.60
CA ASP A 12 16.44 -11.42 -18.52
C ASP A 12 15.70 -10.15 -18.07
N HIS A 13 14.76 -10.28 -17.12
CA HIS A 13 13.80 -9.21 -16.81
C HIS A 13 13.67 -8.86 -15.33
N ALA A 14 14.37 -9.54 -14.42
CA ALA A 14 14.43 -9.16 -13.00
C ALA A 14 15.05 -7.77 -12.75
N GLY A 15 15.59 -7.12 -13.78
CA GLY A 15 16.17 -5.79 -13.72
C GLY A 15 15.20 -4.62 -13.91
N SER A 16 13.89 -4.86 -14.11
CA SER A 16 12.92 -3.78 -14.35
C SER A 16 11.62 -4.01 -13.58
N PRO A 17 11.20 -3.06 -12.70
CA PRO A 17 9.92 -3.13 -11.99
C PRO A 17 8.72 -3.32 -12.91
N GLN A 18 8.69 -2.64 -14.06
CA GLN A 18 7.63 -2.75 -15.07
C GLN A 18 7.47 -4.19 -15.58
N LYS A 19 8.59 -4.84 -15.89
CA LYS A 19 8.59 -6.23 -16.37
C LYS A 19 8.21 -7.20 -15.26
N LEU A 20 8.62 -6.94 -14.01
CA LEU A 20 8.23 -7.72 -12.85
C LEU A 20 6.70 -7.81 -12.69
N HIS A 21 6.01 -6.68 -12.74
CA HIS A 21 4.54 -6.62 -12.68
C HIS A 21 3.88 -7.29 -13.89
N GLN A 22 4.44 -7.15 -15.09
CA GLN A 22 3.93 -7.82 -16.28
C GLN A 22 4.06 -9.34 -16.17
N ILE A 23 5.23 -9.84 -15.75
CA ILE A 23 5.47 -11.26 -15.52
C ILE A 23 4.48 -11.81 -14.48
N TRP A 24 4.30 -11.10 -13.36
CA TRP A 24 3.38 -11.51 -12.31
C TRP A 24 1.92 -11.55 -12.79
N LYS A 25 1.47 -10.55 -13.54
CA LYS A 25 0.11 -10.49 -14.10
C LYS A 25 -0.14 -11.54 -15.18
N CYS A 26 0.83 -11.81 -16.06
CA CYS A 26 0.72 -12.87 -17.06
C CYS A 26 0.65 -14.26 -16.41
N GLY A 27 1.21 -14.41 -15.21
CA GLY A 27 1.24 -15.65 -14.46
C GLY A 27 0.05 -15.89 -13.52
N SER A 28 -0.99 -15.05 -13.53
CA SER A 28 -2.17 -15.16 -12.65
C SER A 28 -3.10 -16.38 -12.91
N GLN A 29 -2.77 -17.23 -13.84
CA GLN A 29 -3.19 -18.64 -13.87
C GLN A 29 -2.28 -19.43 -12.92
N PRO A 30 -2.78 -20.46 -12.18
CA PRO A 30 -1.92 -21.27 -11.33
C PRO A 30 -0.77 -21.81 -12.17
N TRP A 31 0.43 -21.34 -11.88
CA TRP A 31 1.65 -21.75 -12.53
C TRP A 31 1.79 -23.25 -12.33
N THR A 32 1.60 -24.03 -13.39
CA THR A 32 1.60 -25.49 -13.29
C THR A 32 2.99 -26.00 -12.93
N PRO A 33 3.07 -27.00 -12.02
CA PRO A 33 4.32 -27.58 -11.53
C PRO A 33 5.24 -28.22 -12.56
N ASP A 34 4.79 -28.45 -13.77
CA ASP A 34 5.58 -29.09 -14.87
C ASP A 34 6.86 -28.33 -15.26
N PHE A 35 7.10 -27.22 -14.57
CA PHE A 35 8.21 -26.31 -14.83
C PHE A 35 9.46 -26.56 -13.97
N VAL A 36 9.38 -27.40 -12.95
CA VAL A 36 10.48 -27.67 -12.03
C VAL A 36 11.09 -29.01 -12.36
N LEU A 37 12.38 -29.01 -12.64
CA LEU A 37 13.27 -30.18 -12.67
C LEU A 37 13.47 -30.84 -14.04
N SER A 38 14.34 -30.28 -14.86
CA SER A 38 15.19 -31.11 -15.71
C SER A 38 16.36 -31.59 -14.85
N GLU A 39 16.49 -32.91 -14.70
CA GLU A 39 17.49 -33.59 -13.88
C GLU A 39 18.94 -33.48 -14.42
N GLU A 40 19.24 -32.68 -15.41
CA GLU A 40 20.56 -32.59 -16.01
C GLU A 40 21.26 -31.27 -15.71
N GLY A 41 22.26 -31.31 -14.82
CA GLY A 41 23.28 -30.30 -14.66
C GLY A 41 23.28 -29.56 -13.32
N GLY A 42 24.20 -29.90 -12.44
CA GLY A 42 24.44 -29.30 -11.12
C GLY A 42 24.91 -27.84 -11.15
N GLN A 43 24.03 -26.93 -11.55
CA GLN A 43 24.16 -25.48 -11.31
C GLN A 43 22.98 -25.04 -10.46
N GLU A 44 23.25 -24.15 -9.50
CA GLU A 44 22.27 -23.49 -8.63
C GLU A 44 21.03 -23.09 -9.43
N LEU A 45 19.91 -23.74 -9.14
CA LEU A 45 18.64 -23.50 -9.80
C LEU A 45 18.01 -22.28 -9.12
N ASP A 46 18.22 -21.08 -9.66
CA ASP A 46 17.46 -19.89 -9.32
C ASP A 46 15.98 -20.16 -9.60
N GLU A 47 15.27 -20.55 -8.56
CA GLU A 47 13.85 -20.82 -8.62
C GLU A 47 13.10 -19.50 -8.90
N PRO A 48 12.22 -19.42 -9.92
CA PRO A 48 11.65 -18.18 -10.44
C PRO A 48 10.93 -17.33 -9.38
N TYR A 49 10.18 -17.95 -8.48
CA TYR A 49 9.48 -17.21 -7.41
C TYR A 49 10.46 -16.51 -6.45
N THR A 50 11.57 -17.17 -6.12
CA THR A 50 12.60 -16.60 -5.22
C THR A 50 13.26 -15.39 -5.87
N VAL A 51 13.63 -15.50 -7.14
CA VAL A 51 14.23 -14.40 -7.92
C VAL A 51 13.27 -13.22 -7.99
N LEU A 52 12.02 -13.46 -8.38
CA LEU A 52 11.01 -12.40 -8.51
C LEU A 52 10.65 -11.76 -7.16
N ALA A 53 10.51 -12.55 -6.09
CA ALA A 53 10.19 -12.02 -4.76
C ALA A 53 11.33 -11.16 -4.20
N ARG A 54 12.59 -11.58 -4.37
CA ARG A 54 13.77 -10.78 -3.98
C ARG A 54 13.86 -9.47 -4.78
N ALA A 55 13.66 -9.54 -6.10
CA ALA A 55 13.64 -8.36 -6.97
C ALA A 55 12.54 -7.37 -6.55
N ALA A 56 11.31 -7.84 -6.30
CA ALA A 56 10.21 -7.01 -5.82
C ALA A 56 10.59 -6.28 -4.52
N LEU A 57 11.22 -6.98 -3.58
CA LEU A 57 11.63 -6.39 -2.31
C LEU A 57 12.71 -5.31 -2.49
N GLN A 58 13.65 -5.50 -3.43
CA GLN A 58 14.67 -4.51 -3.77
C GLN A 58 14.07 -3.28 -4.45
N PHE A 59 13.12 -3.48 -5.36
CA PHE A 59 12.43 -2.39 -6.05
C PHE A 59 11.49 -1.58 -5.16
N GLY A 60 11.27 -2.01 -3.91
CA GLY A 60 10.37 -1.34 -2.97
C GLY A 60 8.91 -1.77 -3.10
N GLU A 61 8.63 -2.75 -3.95
CA GLU A 61 7.32 -3.35 -4.15
C GLU A 61 7.03 -4.39 -3.05
N THR A 62 6.97 -3.94 -1.80
CA THR A 62 6.90 -4.83 -0.62
C THR A 62 5.63 -5.67 -0.59
N PHE A 63 4.50 -5.11 -1.02
CA PHE A 63 3.23 -5.85 -1.15
C PHE A 63 3.36 -6.98 -2.17
N LEU A 64 3.89 -6.67 -3.36
CA LEU A 64 4.13 -7.64 -4.42
C LEU A 64 5.12 -8.73 -4.00
N ALA A 65 6.19 -8.38 -3.27
CA ALA A 65 7.17 -9.34 -2.76
C ALA A 65 6.51 -10.37 -1.83
N LEU A 66 5.62 -9.91 -0.94
CA LEU A 66 4.85 -10.79 -0.06
C LEU A 66 3.93 -11.73 -0.84
N ASP A 67 3.24 -11.20 -1.86
CA ASP A 67 2.32 -11.98 -2.68
C ASP A 67 3.04 -13.06 -3.48
N ILE A 68 4.16 -12.72 -4.11
CA ILE A 68 5.00 -13.67 -4.85
C ILE A 68 5.53 -14.76 -3.91
N ALA A 69 6.05 -14.37 -2.74
CA ALA A 69 6.59 -15.32 -1.77
C ALA A 69 5.51 -16.31 -1.29
N LYS A 70 4.31 -15.83 -0.96
CA LYS A 70 3.18 -16.68 -0.54
C LYS A 70 2.73 -17.63 -1.65
N ALA A 71 2.61 -17.13 -2.87
CA ALA A 71 2.22 -17.93 -4.02
C ALA A 71 3.27 -19.02 -4.33
N GLY A 72 4.56 -18.67 -4.29
CA GLY A 72 5.66 -19.60 -4.51
C GLY A 72 5.70 -20.70 -3.44
N ILE A 73 5.59 -20.35 -2.17
CA ILE A 73 5.50 -21.35 -1.08
C ILE A 73 4.32 -22.30 -1.32
N SER A 74 3.12 -21.76 -1.59
CA SER A 74 1.93 -22.59 -1.83
C SER A 74 2.05 -23.48 -3.06
N ALA A 75 2.68 -23.00 -4.14
CA ALA A 75 2.90 -23.77 -5.35
C ALA A 75 3.88 -24.91 -5.12
N LEU A 76 5.02 -24.63 -4.47
CA LEU A 76 6.08 -25.61 -4.25
C LEU A 76 5.68 -26.67 -3.19
N GLU A 77 4.89 -26.30 -2.18
CA GLU A 77 4.36 -27.25 -1.18
C GLU A 77 3.36 -28.25 -1.76
N ARG A 78 2.73 -27.96 -2.90
CA ARG A 78 1.81 -28.89 -3.62
C ARG A 78 2.53 -29.89 -4.52
N LEU A 79 3.83 -29.73 -4.76
CA LEU A 79 4.58 -30.62 -5.62
C LEU A 79 4.72 -32.02 -5.01
N PRO A 80 4.60 -33.11 -5.82
CA PRO A 80 4.78 -34.49 -5.33
C PRO A 80 6.20 -34.77 -4.82
N HIS A 81 7.17 -33.97 -5.22
CA HIS A 81 8.60 -34.13 -4.92
C HIS A 81 9.11 -33.16 -3.83
N GLN A 82 8.30 -32.87 -2.81
CA GLN A 82 8.70 -32.02 -1.64
C GLN A 82 10.02 -32.45 -0.97
N ARG A 83 10.51 -33.67 -1.21
CA ARG A 83 11.77 -34.21 -0.66
C ARG A 83 13.01 -33.74 -1.45
N ASN A 84 12.85 -33.10 -2.60
CA ASN A 84 13.97 -32.56 -3.36
C ASN A 84 14.64 -31.41 -2.57
N ALA A 85 15.97 -31.44 -2.46
CA ALA A 85 16.74 -30.45 -1.74
C ALA A 85 16.52 -29.04 -2.30
N ALA A 86 16.51 -28.87 -3.63
CA ALA A 86 16.30 -27.58 -4.28
C ALA A 86 14.91 -27.00 -4.01
N VAL A 87 13.85 -27.83 -3.95
CA VAL A 87 12.50 -27.36 -3.58
C VAL A 87 12.45 -26.89 -2.13
N ARG A 88 13.08 -27.61 -1.21
CA ARG A 88 13.15 -27.19 0.19
C ARG A 88 13.93 -25.91 0.36
N GLU A 89 15.04 -25.77 -0.34
CA GLU A 89 15.85 -24.55 -0.32
C GLU A 89 15.06 -23.35 -0.87
N ALA A 90 14.37 -23.51 -2.00
CA ALA A 90 13.49 -22.46 -2.55
C ALA A 90 12.40 -22.05 -1.56
N ILE A 91 11.71 -23.01 -0.93
CA ILE A 91 10.70 -22.72 0.11
C ILE A 91 11.34 -21.97 1.31
N PHE A 92 12.52 -22.36 1.72
CA PHE A 92 13.27 -21.71 2.81
C PHE A 92 13.53 -20.22 2.47
N TRP A 93 14.08 -19.93 1.29
CA TRP A 93 14.37 -18.56 0.87
C TRP A 93 13.09 -17.72 0.61
N LEU A 94 12.02 -18.34 0.10
CA LEU A 94 10.73 -17.67 0.00
C LEU A 94 10.13 -17.34 1.37
N LYS A 95 10.27 -18.20 2.36
CA LYS A 95 9.89 -17.90 3.76
C LYS A 95 10.72 -16.76 4.33
N HIS A 96 12.00 -16.68 4.00
CA HIS A 96 12.84 -15.55 4.38
C HIS A 96 12.36 -14.24 3.77
N VAL A 97 12.10 -14.20 2.44
CA VAL A 97 11.54 -13.00 1.79
C VAL A 97 10.17 -12.63 2.36
N LYS A 98 9.31 -13.63 2.63
CA LYS A 98 8.03 -13.41 3.31
C LYS A 98 8.23 -12.73 4.67
N ALA A 99 9.17 -13.19 5.47
CA ALA A 99 9.45 -12.59 6.78
C ALA A 99 9.95 -11.14 6.66
N LEU A 100 10.87 -10.86 5.73
CA LEU A 100 11.34 -9.50 5.47
C LEU A 100 10.21 -8.56 5.01
N SER A 101 9.32 -9.07 4.14
CA SER A 101 8.15 -8.30 3.67
C SER A 101 7.18 -8.01 4.81
N LEU A 102 6.86 -9.02 5.63
CA LEU A 102 5.99 -8.87 6.81
C LEU A 102 6.55 -7.83 7.79
N ALA A 103 7.85 -7.86 8.07
CA ALA A 103 8.49 -6.89 8.95
C ALA A 103 8.37 -5.45 8.41
N ARG A 104 8.61 -5.25 7.11
CA ARG A 104 8.45 -3.94 6.44
C ARG A 104 7.00 -3.44 6.45
N LEU A 105 6.03 -4.35 6.41
CA LEU A 105 4.59 -4.04 6.44
C LEU A 105 4.02 -3.95 7.86
N GLY A 106 4.89 -3.93 8.89
CA GLY A 106 4.49 -3.76 10.28
C GLY A 106 4.04 -5.04 11.01
N SER A 107 4.04 -6.21 10.35
CA SER A 107 3.75 -7.51 10.98
C SER A 107 5.02 -8.13 11.60
N VAL A 108 5.69 -7.37 12.47
CA VAL A 108 7.03 -7.69 12.97
C VAL A 108 7.04 -8.96 13.82
N ALA A 109 6.02 -9.19 14.66
CA ALA A 109 5.93 -10.39 15.49
C ALA A 109 5.78 -11.66 14.64
N GLU A 110 4.93 -11.64 13.59
CA GLU A 110 4.77 -12.78 12.66
C GLU A 110 6.08 -13.04 11.90
N ALA A 111 6.75 -11.97 11.46
CA ALA A 111 8.05 -12.05 10.81
C ALA A 111 9.10 -12.70 11.72
N HIS A 112 9.14 -12.28 12.99
CA HIS A 112 10.07 -12.80 13.99
C HIS A 112 9.87 -14.30 14.23
N GLU A 113 8.64 -14.75 14.45
CA GLU A 113 8.34 -16.17 14.64
C GLU A 113 8.73 -17.02 13.42
N LEU A 114 8.51 -16.50 12.21
CA LEU A 114 8.94 -17.19 11.00
C LEU A 114 10.47 -17.30 10.91
N LEU A 115 11.20 -16.22 11.23
CA LEU A 115 12.67 -16.23 11.25
C LEU A 115 13.23 -17.12 12.36
N LYS A 116 12.59 -17.18 13.53
CA LYS A 116 12.94 -18.09 14.61
C LYS A 116 12.84 -19.57 14.19
N GLN A 117 11.85 -19.88 13.32
CA GLN A 117 11.76 -21.23 12.73
C GLN A 117 12.87 -21.50 11.72
N LEU A 118 13.15 -20.54 10.82
CA LEU A 118 14.23 -20.66 9.84
C LEU A 118 15.59 -20.78 10.50
N ALA A 119 15.85 -20.05 11.57
CA ALA A 119 17.11 -20.11 12.32
C ALA A 119 17.37 -21.48 12.99
N LYS A 120 16.33 -22.30 13.21
CA LYS A 120 16.50 -23.70 13.66
C LYS A 120 16.99 -24.64 12.55
N GLU A 121 16.73 -24.26 11.30
CA GLU A 121 17.12 -25.04 10.12
C GLU A 121 18.49 -24.59 9.60
N ASP A 122 18.76 -23.28 9.63
CA ASP A 122 20.01 -22.67 9.16
C ASP A 122 20.34 -21.40 9.98
N GLU A 123 21.45 -21.46 10.71
CA GLU A 123 22.02 -20.32 11.46
C GLU A 123 22.95 -19.46 10.59
N SER A 124 22.69 -19.34 9.28
CA SER A 124 23.47 -18.47 8.41
C SER A 124 23.44 -17.00 8.87
N PRO A 125 24.51 -16.23 8.59
CA PRO A 125 24.57 -14.82 8.97
C PRO A 125 23.38 -14.01 8.45
N GLU A 126 22.83 -14.35 7.29
CA GLU A 126 21.69 -13.68 6.68
C GLU A 126 20.41 -13.87 7.51
N ILE A 127 20.12 -15.10 7.95
CA ILE A 127 18.95 -15.41 8.79
C ILE A 127 19.09 -14.81 10.18
N LEU A 128 20.26 -14.94 10.79
CA LEU A 128 20.53 -14.37 12.12
C LEU A 128 20.42 -12.85 12.11
N ALA A 129 20.92 -12.18 11.06
CA ALA A 129 20.81 -10.74 10.92
C ALA A 129 19.36 -10.30 10.69
N ALA A 130 18.57 -11.05 9.91
CA ALA A 130 17.14 -10.77 9.75
C ALA A 130 16.39 -10.92 11.08
N MET A 131 16.71 -11.93 11.88
CA MET A 131 16.15 -12.14 13.21
C MET A 131 16.56 -11.00 14.17
N ALA A 132 17.85 -10.62 14.18
CA ALA A 132 18.33 -9.48 14.97
C ALA A 132 17.61 -8.18 14.60
N ARG A 133 17.35 -7.96 13.31
CA ARG A 133 16.54 -6.82 12.85
C ARG A 133 15.14 -6.85 13.44
N THR A 134 14.45 -8.00 13.44
CA THR A 134 13.08 -8.06 14.00
C THR A 134 13.08 -7.83 15.52
N PHE A 135 14.09 -8.27 16.27
CA PHE A 135 14.24 -7.88 17.68
C PHE A 135 14.37 -6.35 17.85
N LYS A 136 15.18 -5.69 17.00
CA LYS A 136 15.28 -4.23 16.96
C LYS A 136 13.93 -3.58 16.71
N ASP A 137 13.21 -4.03 15.69
CA ASP A 137 11.92 -3.47 15.30
C ASP A 137 10.86 -3.68 16.42
N LEU A 138 10.86 -4.86 17.08
CA LEU A 138 10.02 -5.14 18.25
C LEU A 138 10.34 -4.20 19.42
N SER A 139 11.62 -3.84 19.62
CA SER A 139 11.99 -2.88 20.66
C SER A 139 11.34 -1.53 20.48
N PHE A 140 11.20 -1.06 19.23
CA PHE A 140 10.53 0.20 18.92
C PHE A 140 9.00 0.14 19.08
N LEU A 141 8.40 -1.03 18.89
CA LEU A 141 6.96 -1.24 19.02
C LEU A 141 6.51 -1.50 20.48
N SER A 142 7.41 -1.93 21.35
CA SER A 142 7.08 -2.25 22.75
C SER A 142 6.72 -1.00 23.52
N ALA A 143 5.66 -1.03 24.32
CA ALA A 143 5.27 0.06 25.23
C ALA A 143 6.10 0.05 26.52
N ASP A 144 6.49 -1.12 27.00
CA ASP A 144 7.25 -1.34 28.22
C ASP A 144 8.75 -1.15 28.03
N GLN A 145 9.37 -0.38 28.92
CA GLN A 145 10.79 -0.02 28.84
C GLN A 145 11.74 -1.24 29.05
N SER A 146 11.36 -2.21 29.88
CA SER A 146 12.16 -3.43 30.08
C SER A 146 12.19 -4.25 28.81
N SER A 147 11.02 -4.53 28.20
CA SER A 147 10.89 -5.26 26.96
C SER A 147 11.63 -4.57 25.79
N LYS A 148 11.63 -3.23 25.74
CA LYS A 148 12.43 -2.46 24.79
C LYS A 148 13.92 -2.77 24.92
N THR A 149 14.43 -2.69 26.14
CA THR A 149 15.85 -2.89 26.42
C THR A 149 16.25 -4.34 26.17
N ASP A 150 15.44 -5.30 26.58
CA ASP A 150 15.71 -6.74 26.39
C ASP A 150 15.75 -7.13 24.89
N CYS A 151 14.77 -6.68 24.11
CA CYS A 151 14.76 -6.91 22.67
C CYS A 151 15.98 -6.28 21.99
N LEU A 152 16.31 -5.05 22.34
CA LEU A 152 17.47 -4.36 21.77
C LEU A 152 18.79 -5.03 22.17
N ALA A 153 18.91 -5.52 23.42
CA ALA A 153 20.07 -6.26 23.88
C ALA A 153 20.26 -7.57 23.11
N LYS A 154 19.17 -8.33 22.88
CA LYS A 154 19.20 -9.55 22.06
C LYS A 154 19.64 -9.25 20.63
N SER A 155 19.10 -8.18 20.04
CA SER A 155 19.52 -7.72 18.71
C SER A 155 21.01 -7.42 18.64
N HIS A 156 21.51 -6.65 19.62
CA HIS A 156 22.92 -6.29 19.70
C HIS A 156 23.82 -7.54 19.87
N GLU A 157 23.46 -8.46 20.76
CA GLU A 157 24.20 -9.70 21.00
C GLU A 157 24.37 -10.51 19.71
N ILE A 158 23.31 -10.70 18.95
CA ILE A 158 23.34 -11.47 17.69
C ILE A 158 24.24 -10.77 16.67
N TYR A 159 24.09 -9.48 16.44
CA TYR A 159 24.90 -8.73 15.48
C TYR A 159 26.37 -8.72 15.90
N LEU A 160 26.66 -8.46 17.16
CA LEU A 160 28.04 -8.41 17.66
C LEU A 160 28.72 -9.79 17.60
N LYS A 161 28.01 -10.85 17.96
CA LYS A 161 28.54 -12.24 17.86
C LYS A 161 28.83 -12.60 16.41
N SER A 162 27.89 -12.28 15.49
CA SER A 162 28.08 -12.52 14.05
C SER A 162 29.28 -11.75 13.51
N TYR A 163 29.40 -10.47 13.84
CA TYR A 163 30.51 -9.61 13.42
C TYR A 163 31.89 -10.11 13.97
N ARG A 164 31.90 -10.57 15.22
CA ARG A 164 33.14 -11.09 15.83
C ARG A 164 33.59 -12.41 15.22
N ASN A 165 32.66 -13.23 14.76
CA ASN A 165 32.96 -14.51 14.10
C ASN A 165 33.41 -14.29 12.64
N ASP A 166 32.78 -13.39 11.93
CA ASP A 166 33.08 -13.02 10.53
C ASP A 166 32.91 -11.50 10.36
N PRO A 167 34.03 -10.75 10.36
CA PRO A 167 34.01 -9.29 10.30
C PRO A 167 33.57 -8.76 8.91
N ILE A 168 32.28 -8.63 8.70
CA ILE A 168 31.70 -8.00 7.50
C ILE A 168 31.01 -6.69 7.86
N ALA A 169 31.04 -5.73 6.93
CA ALA A 169 30.47 -4.39 7.13
C ALA A 169 29.02 -4.41 7.61
N PHE A 170 28.19 -5.31 7.08
CA PHE A 170 26.76 -5.38 7.38
C PHE A 170 26.46 -5.72 8.85
N THR A 171 27.09 -6.75 9.41
CA THR A 171 26.88 -7.14 10.81
C THR A 171 27.53 -6.15 11.76
N GLY A 172 28.70 -5.62 11.41
CA GLY A 172 29.44 -4.63 12.20
C GLY A 172 28.68 -3.31 12.35
N ILE A 173 28.13 -2.77 11.26
CA ILE A 173 27.39 -1.51 11.33
C ILE A 173 26.10 -1.62 12.14
N ASN A 174 25.40 -2.77 12.05
CA ASN A 174 24.22 -3.02 12.87
C ASN A 174 24.57 -3.27 14.35
N ALA A 175 25.73 -3.85 14.65
CA ALA A 175 26.24 -3.94 16.03
C ALA A 175 26.57 -2.55 16.59
N ALA A 176 27.18 -1.66 15.80
CA ALA A 176 27.43 -0.26 16.17
C ALA A 176 26.14 0.51 16.42
N ALA A 177 25.17 0.37 15.52
CA ALA A 177 23.84 1.00 15.63
C ALA A 177 23.13 0.58 16.92
N THR A 178 23.05 -0.72 17.18
CA THR A 178 22.39 -1.24 18.39
C THR A 178 23.12 -0.87 19.67
N ALA A 179 24.45 -0.77 19.65
CA ALA A 179 25.24 -0.25 20.79
C ALA A 179 24.87 1.20 21.11
N LEU A 180 24.74 2.05 20.08
CA LEU A 180 24.27 3.44 20.26
C LEU A 180 22.90 3.50 20.91
N TRP A 181 21.95 2.68 20.44
CA TRP A 181 20.59 2.68 20.96
C TRP A 181 20.49 2.12 22.38
N LEU A 182 21.39 1.21 22.78
CA LEU A 182 21.54 0.75 24.17
C LEU A 182 22.20 1.79 25.08
N GLY A 183 22.66 2.92 24.53
CA GLY A 183 23.29 3.98 25.30
C GLY A 183 24.79 3.83 25.49
N ASN A 184 25.46 3.07 24.63
CA ASN A 184 26.91 2.91 24.63
C ASN A 184 27.55 3.57 23.37
N PRO A 185 27.67 4.92 23.34
CA PRO A 185 28.20 5.65 22.18
C PRO A 185 29.69 5.37 21.92
N GLU A 186 30.48 5.06 22.95
CA GLU A 186 31.89 4.78 22.77
C GLU A 186 32.11 3.45 22.01
N LEU A 187 31.38 2.39 22.39
CA LEU A 187 31.40 1.13 21.67
C LEU A 187 30.86 1.31 20.23
N ALA A 188 29.80 2.11 20.05
CA ALA A 188 29.25 2.41 18.75
C ALA A 188 30.29 3.06 17.83
N LYS A 189 31.03 4.05 18.31
CA LYS A 189 32.11 4.71 17.56
C LYS A 189 33.27 3.76 17.23
N SER A 190 33.71 2.95 18.21
CA SER A 190 34.77 1.96 17.99
C SER A 190 34.41 0.99 16.86
N LEU A 191 33.20 0.39 16.93
CA LEU A 191 32.73 -0.53 15.91
C LEU A 191 32.53 0.19 14.54
N ALA A 192 32.03 1.42 14.54
CA ALA A 192 31.88 2.22 13.33
C ALA A 192 33.25 2.49 12.66
N GLY A 193 34.30 2.76 13.42
CA GLY A 193 35.66 2.92 12.90
C GLY A 193 36.20 1.65 12.25
N GLU A 194 36.02 0.48 12.91
CA GLU A 194 36.41 -0.81 12.33
C GLU A 194 35.65 -1.08 11.00
N VAL A 195 34.32 -0.83 10.98
CA VAL A 195 33.49 -1.01 9.77
C VAL A 195 33.89 -0.04 8.66
N ARG A 196 34.25 1.19 8.99
CA ARG A 196 34.73 2.17 8.01
C ARG A 196 35.96 1.64 7.26
N GLU A 197 36.93 1.08 7.96
CA GLU A 197 38.14 0.50 7.35
C GLU A 197 37.80 -0.66 6.40
N ILE A 198 36.86 -1.54 6.77
CA ILE A 198 36.37 -2.62 5.92
C ILE A 198 35.70 -2.03 4.66
N CYS A 199 34.80 -1.07 4.82
CA CYS A 199 34.08 -0.46 3.70
C CYS A 199 35.03 0.28 2.73
N GLU A 200 36.02 0.97 3.25
CA GLU A 200 37.03 1.63 2.42
C GLU A 200 37.90 0.61 1.64
N ALA A 201 38.21 -0.54 2.21
CA ALA A 201 38.88 -1.63 1.51
C ALA A 201 37.99 -2.25 0.43
N ASP A 202 36.74 -2.54 0.73
CA ASP A 202 35.76 -3.06 -0.23
C ASP A 202 35.58 -2.11 -1.43
N LEU A 203 35.42 -0.82 -1.16
CA LEU A 203 35.20 0.19 -2.20
C LEU A 203 36.46 0.46 -3.05
N ARG A 204 37.65 0.16 -2.54
CA ARG A 204 38.87 0.15 -3.36
C ARG A 204 38.88 -1.04 -4.33
N SER A 205 38.40 -2.19 -3.92
CA SER A 205 38.33 -3.40 -4.76
C SER A 205 37.14 -3.40 -5.71
N ASP A 206 35.98 -2.96 -5.22
CA ASP A 206 34.73 -2.82 -5.99
C ASP A 206 34.06 -1.46 -5.71
N PRO A 207 34.38 -0.42 -6.52
CA PRO A 207 33.74 0.89 -6.41
C PRO A 207 32.22 0.85 -6.64
N GLY A 208 31.69 -0.23 -7.22
CA GLY A 208 30.26 -0.48 -7.46
C GLY A 208 29.51 -0.96 -6.25
N ASN A 209 30.15 -1.43 -5.19
CA ASN A 209 29.51 -1.99 -4.02
C ASN A 209 28.66 -0.96 -3.27
N VAL A 210 27.35 -1.03 -3.50
CA VAL A 210 26.38 -0.07 -2.93
C VAL A 210 26.20 -0.25 -1.42
N TRP A 211 26.37 -1.47 -0.92
CA TRP A 211 26.19 -1.75 0.51
C TRP A 211 27.38 -1.30 1.35
N SER A 212 28.60 -1.48 0.85
CA SER A 212 29.80 -0.91 1.51
C SER A 212 29.75 0.62 1.47
N ALA A 213 29.21 1.23 0.39
CA ALA A 213 29.00 2.68 0.35
C ALA A 213 27.97 3.16 1.38
N ALA A 214 26.88 2.41 1.58
CA ALA A 214 25.86 2.71 2.58
C ALA A 214 26.40 2.56 4.02
N SER A 215 27.10 1.45 4.30
CA SER A 215 27.68 1.20 5.62
C SER A 215 28.80 2.21 5.95
N LEU A 216 29.58 2.65 4.97
CA LEU A 216 30.54 3.74 5.14
C LEU A 216 29.85 5.04 5.54
N ALA A 217 28.72 5.38 4.88
CA ALA A 217 27.99 6.58 5.23
C ALA A 217 27.44 6.52 6.68
N GLU A 218 26.95 5.37 7.08
CA GLU A 218 26.44 5.14 8.44
C GLU A 218 27.57 5.18 9.47
N SER A 219 28.73 4.61 9.18
CA SER A 219 29.94 4.70 10.03
C SER A 219 30.35 6.14 10.27
N LEU A 220 30.44 6.96 9.20
CA LEU A 220 30.74 8.37 9.30
C LEU A 220 29.72 9.15 10.15
N LEU A 221 28.43 8.78 10.06
CA LEU A 221 27.37 9.37 10.89
C LEU A 221 27.56 9.04 12.37
N LEU A 222 27.86 7.78 12.70
CA LEU A 222 28.08 7.33 14.07
C LEU A 222 29.37 7.90 14.66
N GLU A 223 30.37 8.18 13.86
CA GLU A 223 31.58 8.90 14.26
C GLU A 223 31.37 10.40 14.48
N GLY A 224 30.19 10.95 14.07
CA GLY A 224 29.82 12.36 14.23
C GLY A 224 30.14 13.26 13.01
N SER A 225 30.48 12.67 11.87
CA SER A 225 30.85 13.39 10.64
C SER A 225 29.63 13.57 9.72
N LEU A 226 28.63 14.36 10.15
CA LEU A 226 27.32 14.50 9.47
C LEU A 226 27.43 14.89 7.98
N GLU A 227 28.29 15.86 7.63
CA GLU A 227 28.43 16.33 6.25
C GLU A 227 29.08 15.27 5.35
N ALA A 228 30.09 14.56 5.87
CA ALA A 228 30.73 13.47 5.14
C ALA A 228 29.76 12.30 4.96
N ALA A 229 29.00 11.96 5.98
CA ALA A 229 27.92 10.97 5.93
C ALA A 229 26.89 11.34 4.86
N ALA A 230 26.40 12.59 4.85
CA ALA A 230 25.42 13.06 3.86
C ALA A 230 25.94 12.96 2.42
N ARG A 231 27.20 13.31 2.17
CA ARG A 231 27.81 13.13 0.84
C ARG A 231 27.87 11.67 0.44
N GLN A 232 28.30 10.80 1.35
CA GLN A 232 28.43 9.37 1.08
C GLN A 232 27.07 8.69 0.90
N TYR A 233 26.07 9.06 1.69
CA TYR A 233 24.68 8.59 1.53
C TYR A 233 24.11 9.00 0.16
N ARG A 234 24.38 10.21 -0.31
CA ARG A 234 23.95 10.66 -1.65
C ARG A 234 24.57 9.78 -2.73
N THR A 235 25.87 9.49 -2.64
CA THR A 235 26.57 8.61 -3.59
C THR A 235 25.97 7.19 -3.59
N ALA A 236 25.69 6.63 -2.41
CA ALA A 236 25.04 5.31 -2.30
C ALA A 236 23.63 5.32 -2.91
N ARG A 237 22.81 6.36 -2.59
CA ARG A 237 21.47 6.54 -3.15
C ARG A 237 21.49 6.63 -4.68
N GLU A 238 22.39 7.43 -5.26
CA GLU A 238 22.48 7.60 -6.72
C GLU A 238 22.81 6.29 -7.43
N LYS A 239 23.70 5.48 -6.86
CA LYS A 239 24.02 4.14 -7.39
C LYS A 239 22.82 3.20 -7.28
N MET A 240 22.13 3.19 -6.13
CA MET A 240 20.95 2.36 -5.91
C MET A 240 19.78 2.76 -6.80
N ALA A 241 19.56 4.07 -6.99
CA ALA A 241 18.48 4.60 -7.83
C ALA A 241 18.64 4.21 -9.31
N LYS A 242 19.87 4.14 -9.84
CA LYS A 242 20.13 3.65 -11.21
C LYS A 242 19.69 2.21 -11.43
N GLY A 243 19.64 1.41 -10.38
CA GLY A 243 19.15 0.02 -10.40
C GLY A 243 17.73 -0.13 -9.84
N HIS A 244 16.97 0.95 -9.70
CA HIS A 244 15.61 0.95 -9.11
C HIS A 244 15.53 0.29 -7.72
N ARG A 245 16.60 0.33 -6.93
CA ARG A 245 16.68 -0.32 -5.61
C ARG A 245 16.00 0.53 -4.52
N TRP A 246 14.74 0.90 -4.74
CA TRP A 246 13.99 1.81 -3.88
C TRP A 246 13.77 1.24 -2.47
N GLY A 247 13.58 -0.08 -2.35
CA GLY A 247 13.45 -0.76 -1.06
C GLY A 247 14.73 -0.69 -0.22
N ASP A 248 15.89 -0.69 -0.87
CA ASP A 248 17.18 -0.56 -0.19
C ASP A 248 17.42 0.88 0.24
N ILE A 249 17.07 1.87 -0.61
CA ILE A 249 17.11 3.30 -0.25
C ILE A 249 16.18 3.57 0.93
N SER A 250 14.97 3.00 0.94
CA SER A 250 14.03 3.08 2.05
C SER A 250 14.65 2.55 3.36
N THR A 251 15.31 1.38 3.31
CA THR A 251 15.96 0.78 4.48
C THR A 251 17.09 1.70 5.00
N MET A 252 17.95 2.19 4.11
CA MET A 252 19.05 3.11 4.43
C MET A 252 18.52 4.42 5.02
N ARG A 253 17.48 5.00 4.41
CA ARG A 253 16.83 6.24 4.89
C ARG A 253 16.26 6.07 6.29
N ASN A 254 15.48 5.01 6.52
CA ASN A 254 14.86 4.77 7.83
C ASN A 254 15.91 4.62 8.93
N GLN A 255 16.97 3.85 8.69
CA GLN A 255 18.07 3.67 9.62
C GLN A 255 18.77 4.99 9.94
N ALA A 256 19.10 5.80 8.93
CA ALA A 256 19.73 7.11 9.12
C ALA A 256 18.87 8.08 9.94
N MET A 257 17.54 8.10 9.70
CA MET A 257 16.62 8.95 10.47
C MET A 257 16.56 8.52 11.95
N LEU A 258 16.53 7.22 12.24
CA LEU A 258 16.57 6.70 13.60
C LEU A 258 17.88 7.10 14.33
N HIS A 259 19.01 7.14 13.63
CA HIS A 259 20.26 7.64 14.20
C HIS A 259 20.20 9.12 14.51
N CYS A 260 19.64 9.94 13.61
CA CYS A 260 19.46 11.36 13.86
C CYS A 260 18.66 11.62 15.15
N ASP A 261 17.58 10.86 15.35
CA ASP A 261 16.76 10.97 16.57
C ASP A 261 17.54 10.60 17.82
N ARG A 262 18.28 9.50 17.77
CA ARG A 262 19.05 9.06 18.93
C ARG A 262 20.20 10.01 19.25
N LEU A 263 20.86 10.53 18.23
CA LEU A 263 21.95 11.49 18.36
C LEU A 263 21.47 12.93 18.60
N ARG A 264 20.17 13.20 18.43
CA ARG A 264 19.55 14.54 18.52
C ARG A 264 20.19 15.57 17.57
N ILE A 265 20.44 15.12 16.34
CA ILE A 265 21.02 15.96 15.28
C ILE A 265 19.96 16.32 14.23
N ASP A 266 20.21 17.43 13.51
CA ASP A 266 19.34 17.85 12.41
C ASP A 266 19.26 16.80 11.32
N ARG A 267 18.04 16.40 10.97
CA ARG A 267 17.76 15.40 9.91
C ARG A 267 17.89 15.99 8.50
N THR A 268 17.78 17.31 8.35
CA THR A 268 17.64 17.98 7.05
C THR A 268 18.73 17.60 6.04
N PRO A 269 20.03 17.54 6.40
CA PRO A 269 21.08 17.17 5.47
C PRO A 269 20.93 15.74 4.94
N LEU A 270 20.55 14.81 5.83
CA LEU A 270 20.37 13.40 5.47
C LEU A 270 19.06 13.14 4.73
N ALA A 271 17.97 13.82 5.10
CA ALA A 271 16.70 13.74 4.39
C ALA A 271 16.86 14.18 2.92
N GLY A 272 17.61 15.24 2.67
CA GLY A 272 17.96 15.66 1.31
C GLY A 272 18.86 14.68 0.56
N ALA A 273 19.87 14.10 1.26
CA ALA A 273 20.78 13.12 0.66
C ALA A 273 20.10 11.78 0.32
N LEU A 274 19.12 11.39 1.13
CA LEU A 274 18.38 10.11 1.05
C LEU A 274 16.94 10.32 0.55
N ARG A 275 16.73 11.30 -0.32
CA ARG A 275 15.39 11.58 -0.86
C ARG A 275 14.80 10.33 -1.53
N LEU A 276 13.57 10.02 -1.16
CA LEU A 276 12.73 9.01 -1.77
C LEU A 276 11.32 9.59 -1.85
N THR A 277 10.85 9.91 -3.05
CA THR A 277 9.63 10.67 -3.28
C THR A 277 8.67 9.88 -4.15
N LEU A 278 7.41 9.83 -3.73
CA LEU A 278 6.29 9.40 -4.55
C LEU A 278 5.47 10.63 -4.96
N VAL A 279 5.08 10.71 -6.23
CA VAL A 279 4.22 11.79 -6.71
C VAL A 279 2.84 11.25 -7.00
N THR A 280 1.81 11.88 -6.41
CA THR A 280 0.43 11.71 -6.81
C THR A 280 0.04 12.86 -7.70
N PHE A 281 -0.67 12.58 -8.78
CA PHE A 281 -1.02 13.56 -9.79
C PHE A 281 -2.50 13.50 -10.17
N SER A 282 -3.10 14.66 -10.34
CA SER A 282 -4.37 14.86 -11.01
C SER A 282 -4.41 16.26 -11.60
N GLY A 283 -4.88 16.41 -12.84
CA GLY A 283 -4.92 17.72 -13.45
C GLY A 283 -5.99 17.86 -14.50
N HIS A 284 -6.05 19.04 -15.13
CA HIS A 284 -7.03 19.31 -16.15
C HIS A 284 -6.84 18.45 -17.39
N MET A 285 -7.94 17.92 -17.91
CA MET A 285 -7.99 17.41 -19.28
C MET A 285 -7.77 18.54 -20.27
N ILE A 286 -7.24 18.19 -21.44
CA ILE A 286 -7.16 19.12 -22.57
C ILE A 286 -8.58 19.61 -22.94
N ASP A 287 -8.70 20.88 -23.29
CA ASP A 287 -10.01 21.46 -23.60
C ASP A 287 -10.59 20.89 -24.89
N ARG A 288 -11.90 20.59 -24.86
CA ARG A 288 -12.67 20.25 -26.07
C ARG A 288 -12.74 21.46 -27.00
N PRO A 289 -12.78 21.25 -28.31
CA PRO A 289 -13.00 22.34 -29.25
C PRO A 289 -14.25 23.17 -28.91
N GLY A 290 -14.14 24.51 -28.98
CA GLY A 290 -15.24 25.41 -28.70
C GLY A 290 -15.58 25.66 -27.23
N ARG A 291 -14.72 25.27 -26.29
CA ARG A 291 -14.91 25.61 -24.88
C ARG A 291 -14.83 27.11 -24.64
N THR A 292 -15.88 27.69 -24.07
CA THR A 292 -16.02 29.15 -23.87
C THR A 292 -15.02 29.71 -22.84
N HIS A 293 -14.64 28.92 -21.81
CA HIS A 293 -13.68 29.32 -20.80
C HIS A 293 -12.54 28.28 -20.78
N PRO A 294 -11.46 28.54 -21.54
CA PRO A 294 -10.33 27.61 -21.59
C PRO A 294 -9.70 27.38 -20.21
N ARG A 295 -9.43 26.13 -19.88
CA ARG A 295 -8.74 25.72 -18.65
C ARG A 295 -7.37 25.12 -18.97
N PHE A 296 -7.31 24.32 -20.03
CA PHE A 296 -6.09 23.75 -20.57
C PHE A 296 -6.23 23.64 -22.11
N PRO A 297 -6.01 24.75 -22.83
CA PRO A 297 -6.10 24.75 -24.29
C PRO A 297 -4.97 23.95 -24.94
N PRO A 298 -5.17 23.36 -26.13
CA PRO A 298 -4.13 22.60 -26.85
C PRO A 298 -2.84 23.39 -27.07
N SER A 299 -2.92 24.71 -27.26
CA SER A 299 -1.74 25.58 -27.41
C SER A 299 -0.85 25.66 -26.17
N ALA A 300 -1.34 25.26 -24.99
CA ALA A 300 -0.58 25.25 -23.74
C ALA A 300 0.11 23.89 -23.48
N GLU A 301 -0.09 22.87 -24.32
CA GLU A 301 0.40 21.50 -24.08
C GLU A 301 1.91 21.46 -23.87
N ASP A 302 2.69 22.06 -24.77
CA ASP A 302 4.15 22.04 -24.72
C ASP A 302 4.69 22.78 -23.48
N ASP A 303 4.08 23.91 -23.09
CA ASP A 303 4.48 24.65 -21.88
C ASP A 303 4.18 23.85 -20.62
N VAL A 304 2.98 23.26 -20.52
CA VAL A 304 2.58 22.42 -19.38
C VAL A 304 3.51 21.20 -19.30
N ARG A 305 3.80 20.52 -20.41
CA ARG A 305 4.75 19.40 -20.47
C ARG A 305 6.12 19.81 -19.95
N ARG A 306 6.65 20.95 -20.43
CA ARG A 306 7.94 21.46 -20.00
C ARG A 306 7.98 21.71 -18.50
N ARG A 307 6.94 22.33 -17.93
CA ARG A 307 6.86 22.66 -16.50
C ARG A 307 6.65 21.41 -15.65
N ILE A 308 5.88 20.41 -16.11
CA ILE A 308 5.81 19.10 -15.48
C ILE A 308 7.22 18.48 -15.42
N ARG A 309 7.96 18.51 -16.53
CA ARG A 309 9.34 18.00 -16.61
C ARG A 309 10.26 18.68 -15.61
N GLU A 310 10.25 20.02 -15.55
CA GLU A 310 11.06 20.81 -14.62
C GLU A 310 10.78 20.45 -13.15
N GLU A 311 9.51 20.30 -12.77
CA GLU A 311 9.15 19.88 -11.42
C GLU A 311 9.57 18.43 -11.11
N LEU A 312 9.40 17.53 -12.06
CA LEU A 312 9.83 16.15 -11.89
C LEU A 312 11.36 16.01 -11.85
N ASP A 313 12.11 16.86 -12.58
CA ASP A 313 13.57 16.91 -12.50
C ASP A 313 14.05 17.41 -11.13
N ARG A 314 13.31 18.35 -10.51
CA ARG A 314 13.58 18.84 -9.15
C ARG A 314 13.24 17.82 -8.07
N LEU A 315 12.14 17.07 -8.24
CA LEU A 315 11.63 16.12 -7.26
C LEU A 315 12.35 14.76 -7.31
N GLU A 316 12.87 14.37 -8.48
CA GLU A 316 13.47 13.05 -8.73
C GLU A 316 12.60 11.90 -8.20
N PRO A 317 11.31 11.80 -8.60
CA PRO A 317 10.40 10.81 -8.02
C PRO A 317 10.77 9.39 -8.44
N ALA A 318 10.60 8.45 -7.49
CA ALA A 318 10.71 7.03 -7.74
C ALA A 318 9.43 6.46 -8.36
N PHE A 319 8.27 6.91 -7.87
CA PHE A 319 6.95 6.43 -8.29
C PHE A 319 6.02 7.59 -8.61
N GLY A 320 5.16 7.40 -9.62
CA GLY A 320 4.08 8.31 -9.98
C GLY A 320 2.73 7.62 -10.05
N TYR A 321 1.73 8.21 -9.40
CA TYR A 321 0.35 7.71 -9.36
C TYR A 321 -0.56 8.72 -10.04
N SER A 322 -1.35 8.27 -11.01
CA SER A 322 -2.33 9.11 -11.71
C SER A 322 -3.41 8.26 -12.37
N SER A 323 -4.49 8.91 -12.81
CA SER A 323 -5.30 8.37 -13.89
C SER A 323 -4.60 8.61 -15.24
N ALA A 324 -5.28 8.31 -16.35
CA ALA A 324 -4.71 8.51 -17.68
C ALA A 324 -5.70 9.28 -18.59
N ALA A 325 -6.36 10.31 -18.05
CA ALA A 325 -7.22 11.19 -18.86
C ALA A 325 -6.38 12.00 -19.87
N CYS A 326 -6.97 12.31 -21.03
CA CYS A 326 -6.28 13.10 -22.03
C CYS A 326 -5.92 14.50 -21.52
N GLY A 327 -4.72 14.95 -21.80
CA GLY A 327 -4.15 16.19 -21.27
C GLY A 327 -3.12 15.95 -20.17
N SER A 328 -3.25 16.63 -19.03
CA SER A 328 -2.16 16.67 -18.05
C SER A 328 -1.80 15.34 -17.41
N ASP A 329 -2.76 14.41 -17.23
CA ASP A 329 -2.47 13.10 -16.64
C ASP A 329 -1.55 12.28 -17.56
N ILE A 330 -1.87 12.21 -18.86
CA ILE A 330 -1.01 11.53 -19.85
C ILE A 330 0.35 12.22 -19.94
N LEU A 331 0.42 13.56 -19.97
CA LEU A 331 1.69 14.29 -19.98
C LEU A 331 2.56 13.95 -18.78
N PHE A 332 1.97 13.89 -17.59
CA PHE A 332 2.68 13.50 -16.37
C PHE A 332 3.22 12.06 -16.47
N LEU A 333 2.41 11.11 -16.91
CA LEU A 333 2.81 9.70 -17.04
C LEU A 333 3.94 9.53 -18.05
N GLU A 334 3.86 10.20 -19.21
CA GLU A 334 4.92 10.21 -20.22
C GLU A 334 6.23 10.75 -19.67
N GLU A 335 6.20 11.87 -18.93
CA GLU A 335 7.40 12.46 -18.34
C GLU A 335 7.98 11.61 -17.20
N MET A 336 7.15 10.90 -16.44
CA MET A 336 7.59 9.90 -15.46
C MET A 336 8.29 8.73 -16.16
N GLN A 337 7.66 8.16 -17.18
CA GLN A 337 8.20 7.01 -17.93
C GLN A 337 9.47 7.37 -18.72
N ARG A 338 9.55 8.59 -19.29
CA ARG A 338 10.74 9.09 -19.99
C ARG A 338 12.00 9.08 -19.10
N ARG A 339 11.85 9.31 -17.80
CA ARG A 339 12.97 9.27 -16.82
C ARG A 339 13.18 7.91 -16.19
N GLY A 340 12.43 6.89 -16.62
CA GLY A 340 12.51 5.54 -16.10
C GLY A 340 11.90 5.38 -14.70
N ALA A 341 11.09 6.34 -14.23
CA ALA A 341 10.38 6.21 -12.96
C ALA A 341 9.17 5.28 -13.09
N ASP A 342 8.83 4.59 -12.00
CA ASP A 342 7.71 3.66 -11.98
C ASP A 342 6.36 4.39 -11.96
N THR A 343 5.40 3.92 -12.76
CA THR A 343 4.07 4.53 -12.84
C THR A 343 2.97 3.54 -12.51
N VAL A 344 2.03 3.99 -11.67
CA VAL A 344 0.80 3.26 -11.34
C VAL A 344 -0.37 4.05 -11.92
N VAL A 345 -1.07 3.44 -12.88
CA VAL A 345 -2.24 4.03 -13.51
C VAL A 345 -3.50 3.45 -12.86
N VAL A 346 -4.39 4.30 -12.38
CA VAL A 346 -5.64 3.88 -11.76
C VAL A 346 -6.81 4.34 -12.63
N LEU A 347 -7.67 3.40 -13.00
CA LEU A 347 -8.85 3.66 -13.82
C LEU A 347 -10.13 3.38 -13.01
N PRO A 348 -11.15 4.25 -13.09
CA PRO A 348 -12.37 4.11 -12.26
C PRO A 348 -13.25 2.94 -12.68
N TRP A 349 -13.27 2.59 -13.97
CA TRP A 349 -14.06 1.53 -14.59
C TRP A 349 -13.32 0.87 -15.75
N ARG A 350 -14.01 0.10 -16.60
CA ARG A 350 -13.40 -0.60 -17.74
C ARG A 350 -12.70 0.38 -18.67
N LYS A 351 -11.61 -0.09 -19.24
CA LYS A 351 -10.75 0.69 -20.15
C LYS A 351 -11.52 1.33 -21.30
N GLU A 352 -12.43 0.58 -21.92
CA GLU A 352 -13.21 1.00 -23.07
C GLU A 352 -14.11 2.19 -22.76
N ASP A 353 -14.80 2.17 -21.60
CA ASP A 353 -15.67 3.25 -21.17
C ASP A 353 -14.86 4.50 -20.81
N PHE A 354 -13.71 4.31 -20.16
CA PHE A 354 -12.80 5.42 -19.83
C PHE A 354 -12.20 6.07 -21.09
N LEU A 355 -11.88 5.27 -22.12
CA LEU A 355 -11.45 5.78 -23.41
C LEU A 355 -12.47 6.76 -24.01
N GLU A 356 -13.75 6.40 -24.01
CA GLU A 356 -14.80 7.24 -24.58
C GLU A 356 -15.04 8.53 -23.78
N SER A 357 -15.07 8.41 -22.45
CA SER A 357 -15.45 9.54 -21.59
C SER A 357 -14.29 10.51 -21.30
N SER A 358 -13.04 10.02 -21.28
CA SER A 358 -11.91 10.76 -20.73
C SER A 358 -10.69 10.87 -21.66
N VAL A 359 -10.67 10.15 -22.80
CA VAL A 359 -9.52 10.15 -23.72
C VAL A 359 -9.90 10.65 -25.11
N ARG A 360 -10.94 10.08 -25.73
CA ARG A 360 -11.42 10.41 -27.10
C ARG A 360 -12.22 11.69 -27.17
N ILE A 361 -12.07 12.60 -26.22
CA ILE A 361 -12.87 13.82 -26.13
C ILE A 361 -12.46 14.92 -27.12
N VAL A 362 -11.26 14.81 -27.71
CA VAL A 362 -10.72 15.73 -28.73
C VAL A 362 -10.59 14.99 -30.06
N PRO A 363 -11.45 15.29 -31.04
CA PRO A 363 -11.38 14.64 -32.34
C PRO A 363 -10.06 14.89 -33.07
N GLY A 364 -9.49 13.86 -33.68
CA GLY A 364 -8.26 13.94 -34.48
C GLY A 364 -6.96 14.11 -33.70
N GLY A 365 -7.02 14.06 -32.37
CA GLY A 365 -5.82 14.04 -31.52
C GLY A 365 -5.21 12.64 -31.42
N ASP A 366 -3.95 12.57 -30.99
CA ASP A 366 -3.19 11.33 -30.77
C ASP A 366 -3.37 10.74 -29.37
N TRP A 367 -4.31 11.27 -28.58
CA TRP A 367 -4.49 10.92 -27.16
C TRP A 367 -4.79 9.43 -26.92
N GLU A 368 -5.52 8.79 -27.81
CA GLU A 368 -5.79 7.35 -27.71
C GLU A 368 -4.51 6.51 -27.85
N MET A 369 -3.68 6.82 -28.83
CA MET A 369 -2.39 6.14 -29.04
C MET A 369 -1.51 6.33 -27.78
N ARG A 370 -1.38 7.56 -27.32
CA ARG A 370 -0.60 7.91 -26.11
C ARG A 370 -1.14 7.24 -24.84
N PHE A 371 -2.46 7.18 -24.70
CA PHE A 371 -3.11 6.43 -23.60
C PHE A 371 -2.67 4.96 -23.61
N HIS A 372 -2.71 4.30 -24.76
CA HIS A 372 -2.26 2.90 -24.87
C HIS A 372 -0.77 2.75 -24.55
N GLU A 373 0.06 3.68 -25.00
CA GLU A 373 1.50 3.68 -24.71
C GLU A 373 1.77 3.83 -23.21
N VAL A 374 1.15 4.79 -22.53
CA VAL A 374 1.37 4.97 -21.08
C VAL A 374 0.85 3.78 -20.26
N LEU A 375 -0.24 3.12 -20.66
CA LEU A 375 -0.71 1.91 -20.02
C LEU A 375 0.23 0.72 -20.23
N ASN A 376 0.76 0.57 -21.44
CA ASN A 376 1.71 -0.51 -21.77
C ASN A 376 3.04 -0.36 -21.03
N ASN A 377 3.47 0.87 -20.79
CA ASN A 377 4.70 1.20 -20.09
C ASN A 377 4.51 1.36 -18.56
N ALA A 378 3.29 1.31 -18.05
CA ALA A 378 3.02 1.41 -16.63
C ALA A 378 3.52 0.16 -15.88
N SER A 379 4.10 0.37 -14.69
CA SER A 379 4.46 -0.71 -13.77
C SER A 379 3.20 -1.44 -13.29
N SER A 380 2.12 -0.71 -13.06
CA SER A 380 0.83 -1.30 -12.68
C SER A 380 -0.35 -0.51 -13.26
N VAL A 381 -1.42 -1.23 -13.65
CA VAL A 381 -2.71 -0.65 -14.01
C VAL A 381 -3.78 -1.27 -13.10
N VAL A 382 -4.45 -0.43 -12.32
CA VAL A 382 -5.47 -0.81 -11.35
C VAL A 382 -6.83 -0.38 -11.85
N TYR A 383 -7.80 -1.28 -11.86
CA TYR A 383 -9.20 -0.99 -12.17
C TYR A 383 -10.02 -1.00 -10.87
N LEU A 384 -10.61 0.13 -10.50
CA LEU A 384 -11.43 0.23 -9.30
C LEU A 384 -12.78 -0.49 -9.45
N SER A 385 -13.28 -0.60 -10.68
CA SER A 385 -14.47 -1.35 -11.03
C SER A 385 -14.31 -2.04 -12.39
N GLN A 386 -14.89 -3.21 -12.55
CA GLN A 386 -15.04 -3.90 -13.84
C GLN A 386 -16.39 -3.61 -14.51
N GLN A 387 -17.14 -2.67 -13.96
CA GLN A 387 -18.43 -2.22 -14.50
C GLN A 387 -18.25 -1.11 -15.54
N THR A 388 -19.33 -0.84 -16.28
CA THR A 388 -19.43 0.31 -17.18
C THR A 388 -19.44 1.62 -16.41
N GLU A 389 -19.19 2.74 -17.10
CA GLU A 389 -19.34 4.07 -16.53
C GLU A 389 -20.75 4.26 -15.97
N PRO A 390 -20.91 4.64 -14.69
CA PRO A 390 -22.22 4.83 -14.09
C PRO A 390 -22.86 6.15 -14.55
N PRO A 391 -24.18 6.24 -14.56
CA PRO A 391 -24.86 7.54 -14.58
C PRO A 391 -24.34 8.41 -13.42
N ARG A 392 -24.11 9.71 -13.65
CA ARG A 392 -23.44 10.61 -12.69
C ARG A 392 -22.00 10.19 -12.39
N ALA A 393 -21.20 10.13 -13.42
CA ALA A 393 -19.79 9.75 -13.39
C ALA A 393 -18.92 10.59 -12.43
N GLU A 394 -19.37 11.79 -12.07
CA GLU A 394 -18.64 12.74 -11.21
C GLU A 394 -18.25 12.11 -9.85
N ILE A 395 -19.15 11.34 -9.23
CA ILE A 395 -18.88 10.66 -7.96
C ILE A 395 -17.87 9.52 -8.17
N GLY A 396 -17.91 8.88 -9.35
CA GLY A 396 -16.89 7.87 -9.72
C GLY A 396 -15.50 8.48 -9.87
N TYR A 397 -15.39 9.69 -10.42
CA TYR A 397 -14.13 10.43 -10.47
C TYR A 397 -13.66 10.88 -9.08
N GLN A 398 -14.57 11.26 -8.17
CA GLN A 398 -14.20 11.50 -6.78
C GLN A 398 -13.62 10.24 -6.11
N TYR A 399 -14.28 9.10 -6.33
CA TYR A 399 -13.79 7.80 -5.85
C TYR A 399 -12.40 7.47 -6.39
N LEU A 400 -12.16 7.75 -7.69
CA LEU A 400 -10.86 7.58 -8.33
C LEU A 400 -9.77 8.42 -7.65
N ILE A 401 -9.99 9.74 -7.48
CA ILE A 401 -9.03 10.66 -6.87
C ILE A 401 -8.68 10.20 -5.45
N ASP A 402 -9.68 9.85 -4.66
CA ASP A 402 -9.50 9.38 -3.30
C ASP A 402 -8.68 8.08 -3.27
N CYS A 403 -8.97 7.11 -4.15
CA CYS A 403 -8.20 5.88 -4.25
C CYS A 403 -6.76 6.13 -4.70
N VAL A 404 -6.52 6.96 -5.72
CA VAL A 404 -5.15 7.31 -6.18
C VAL A 404 -4.34 7.89 -5.04
N ASN A 405 -4.90 8.86 -4.32
CA ASN A 405 -4.23 9.49 -3.18
C ASN A 405 -3.96 8.49 -2.05
N GLY A 406 -4.95 7.70 -1.67
CA GLY A 406 -4.82 6.73 -0.59
C GLY A 406 -3.82 5.61 -0.89
N MET A 407 -3.83 5.07 -2.11
CA MET A 407 -2.87 4.07 -2.57
C MET A 407 -1.44 4.64 -2.58
N THR A 408 -1.27 5.89 -3.02
CA THR A 408 0.04 6.56 -2.97
C THR A 408 0.55 6.68 -1.54
N ILE A 409 -0.32 7.05 -0.61
CA ILE A 409 0.04 7.16 0.82
C ILE A 409 0.40 5.79 1.40
N LEU A 410 -0.39 4.74 1.14
CA LEU A 410 -0.11 3.38 1.60
C LEU A 410 1.25 2.87 1.09
N HIS A 411 1.57 3.14 -0.19
CA HIS A 411 2.86 2.76 -0.75
C HIS A 411 4.01 3.56 -0.12
N ALA A 412 3.84 4.88 0.03
CA ALA A 412 4.83 5.75 0.68
C ALA A 412 5.14 5.32 2.12
N ASP A 413 4.11 4.91 2.88
CA ASP A 413 4.29 4.39 4.24
C ASP A 413 5.14 3.11 4.26
N SER A 414 4.89 2.18 3.32
CA SER A 414 5.67 0.94 3.22
C SER A 414 7.15 1.19 2.90
N LEU A 415 7.46 2.36 2.32
CA LEU A 415 8.80 2.81 1.95
C LEU A 415 9.38 3.86 2.92
N HIS A 416 8.69 4.21 4.01
CA HIS A 416 9.08 5.31 4.90
C HIS A 416 9.44 6.58 4.12
N SER A 417 8.66 6.91 3.08
CA SER A 417 8.94 7.96 2.09
C SER A 417 7.88 9.07 2.11
N GLU A 418 8.07 10.07 1.27
CA GLU A 418 7.21 11.25 1.21
C GLU A 418 6.33 11.22 -0.03
N VAL A 419 5.08 11.67 0.13
CA VAL A 419 4.16 11.92 -0.99
C VAL A 419 4.18 13.40 -1.32
N VAL A 420 4.39 13.72 -2.59
CA VAL A 420 4.28 15.08 -3.12
C VAL A 420 3.07 15.14 -4.07
N PRO A 421 2.04 15.91 -3.73
CA PRO A 421 0.94 16.16 -4.66
C PRO A 421 1.36 17.21 -5.71
N LEU A 422 1.18 16.86 -6.98
CA LEU A 422 1.45 17.72 -8.14
C LEU A 422 0.19 17.82 -8.98
N THR A 423 -0.13 19.01 -9.48
CA THR A 423 -1.36 19.21 -10.26
C THR A 423 -1.18 20.26 -11.36
N VAL A 424 -1.92 20.09 -12.45
CA VAL A 424 -2.14 21.12 -13.46
C VAL A 424 -3.53 21.70 -13.25
N TRP A 425 -3.60 22.95 -12.75
CA TRP A 425 -4.85 23.56 -12.33
C TRP A 425 -4.86 25.07 -12.60
N ASP A 426 -5.97 25.59 -13.13
CA ASP A 426 -6.18 27.01 -13.43
C ASP A 426 -6.39 27.89 -12.19
N GLY A 427 -6.63 27.29 -11.03
CA GLY A 427 -6.91 28.00 -9.78
C GLY A 427 -8.38 28.28 -9.54
N VAL A 428 -9.28 27.90 -10.47
CA VAL A 428 -10.70 28.19 -10.39
C VAL A 428 -11.46 27.03 -9.76
N SER A 429 -12.28 27.34 -8.75
CA SER A 429 -13.20 26.39 -8.15
C SER A 429 -14.35 26.10 -9.11
N GLY A 430 -14.65 24.85 -9.36
CA GLY A 430 -15.80 24.47 -10.20
C GLY A 430 -15.59 23.14 -10.92
N GLY A 431 -16.66 22.60 -11.47
CA GLY A 431 -16.61 21.37 -12.27
C GLY A 431 -17.27 20.15 -11.64
N GLY A 432 -17.90 20.26 -10.48
CA GLY A 432 -18.53 19.15 -9.78
C GLY A 432 -17.56 18.28 -9.00
N PRO A 433 -18.04 17.23 -8.30
CA PRO A 433 -17.22 16.26 -7.58
C PRO A 433 -16.24 15.54 -8.49
N GLY A 434 -15.04 15.23 -8.00
CA GLY A 434 -14.02 14.47 -8.73
C GLY A 434 -13.16 15.30 -9.69
N GLY A 435 -13.20 16.62 -9.58
CA GLY A 435 -12.32 17.49 -10.36
C GLY A 435 -11.01 17.83 -9.68
N THR A 436 -10.11 18.50 -10.43
CA THR A 436 -8.77 18.94 -9.92
C THR A 436 -8.88 19.80 -8.65
N HIS A 437 -9.98 20.57 -8.49
CA HIS A 437 -10.24 21.32 -7.28
C HIS A 437 -10.36 20.43 -6.04
N ASP A 438 -11.03 19.27 -6.14
CA ASP A 438 -11.19 18.34 -5.03
C ASP A 438 -9.85 17.68 -4.64
N PHE A 439 -8.99 17.40 -5.64
CA PHE A 439 -7.60 16.97 -5.38
C PHE A 439 -6.84 18.01 -4.55
N VAL A 440 -6.90 19.27 -4.92
CA VAL A 440 -6.23 20.36 -4.18
C VAL A 440 -6.83 20.50 -2.77
N LYS A 441 -8.15 20.48 -2.65
CA LYS A 441 -8.85 20.57 -1.36
C LYS A 441 -8.49 19.41 -0.44
N PHE A 442 -8.40 18.20 -0.98
CA PHE A 442 -7.99 17.00 -0.24
C PHE A 442 -6.61 17.20 0.42
N TRP A 443 -5.59 17.58 -0.34
CA TRP A 443 -4.23 17.72 0.18
C TRP A 443 -4.08 18.90 1.16
N ARG A 444 -4.79 20.00 0.92
CA ARG A 444 -4.86 21.12 1.86
C ARG A 444 -5.49 20.71 3.20
N LYS A 445 -6.50 19.86 3.19
CA LYS A 445 -7.10 19.30 4.41
C LYS A 445 -6.07 18.49 5.22
N LEU A 446 -5.14 17.80 4.56
CA LEU A 446 -4.00 17.12 5.20
C LEU A 446 -2.82 18.05 5.52
N SER A 447 -3.03 19.37 5.49
CA SER A 447 -1.99 20.38 5.71
C SER A 447 -0.79 20.28 4.77
N ARG A 448 -1.00 19.74 3.56
CA ARG A 448 -0.01 19.63 2.49
C ARG A 448 -0.47 20.47 1.29
N GLU A 449 0.34 21.45 0.90
CA GLU A 449 0.03 22.29 -0.27
C GLU A 449 0.51 21.59 -1.55
N PRO A 450 -0.38 21.32 -2.52
CA PRO A 450 0.02 20.78 -3.82
C PRO A 450 0.91 21.75 -4.61
N ILE A 451 1.87 21.21 -5.35
CA ILE A 451 2.59 21.97 -6.36
C ILE A 451 1.62 22.19 -7.54
N VAL A 452 1.35 23.45 -7.85
CA VAL A 452 0.36 23.82 -8.87
C VAL A 452 1.07 24.39 -10.11
N ILE A 453 0.92 23.70 -11.23
CA ILE A 453 1.28 24.20 -12.55
C ILE A 453 0.04 24.82 -13.16
N ARG A 454 0.08 26.14 -13.41
CA ARG A 454 -1.04 26.84 -14.07
C ARG A 454 -0.82 26.83 -15.57
N PRO A 455 -1.74 26.32 -16.41
CA PRO A 455 -1.68 26.52 -17.84
C PRO A 455 -1.62 28.04 -18.13
N LEU A 456 -0.78 28.44 -19.08
CA LEU A 456 -0.75 29.85 -19.50
C LEU A 456 -2.14 30.22 -20.05
N ALA A 457 -2.78 31.19 -19.42
CA ALA A 457 -3.98 31.77 -19.98
C ALA A 457 -3.58 32.44 -21.32
N VAL A 458 -4.21 32.06 -22.42
CA VAL A 458 -4.25 32.91 -23.60
C VAL A 458 -4.94 34.18 -23.10
N GLU A 459 -4.25 35.33 -23.15
CA GLU A 459 -4.91 36.61 -22.82
C GLU A 459 -6.19 36.71 -23.63
N PRO A 460 -7.35 36.95 -23.00
CA PRO A 460 -8.54 37.21 -23.77
C PRO A 460 -8.24 38.42 -24.64
N GLU A 461 -8.48 38.31 -25.94
CA GLU A 461 -8.46 39.48 -26.82
C GLU A 461 -9.31 40.56 -26.14
N THR A 462 -8.72 41.70 -25.88
CA THR A 462 -9.26 42.82 -25.15
C THR A 462 -10.56 43.30 -25.84
N GLY A 463 -11.68 42.95 -25.27
CA GLY A 463 -13.00 43.38 -25.79
C GLY A 463 -14.14 42.77 -25.00
N SER A 464 -14.43 43.34 -23.86
CA SER A 464 -15.71 43.50 -23.20
C SER A 464 -15.62 43.29 -21.70
N THR A 465 -15.59 44.40 -20.99
CA THR A 465 -15.91 44.52 -19.57
C THR A 465 -17.43 44.39 -19.42
N ASP A 466 -17.92 43.22 -19.18
CA ASP A 466 -19.19 42.98 -18.46
C ASP A 466 -19.21 41.54 -17.96
N LEU A 467 -18.89 41.40 -16.67
CA LEU A 467 -19.12 40.18 -15.93
C LEU A 467 -20.62 40.07 -15.61
N PRO A 468 -21.37 39.17 -16.22
CA PRO A 468 -22.66 38.82 -15.65
C PRO A 468 -22.40 38.02 -14.36
N ALA A 469 -23.01 38.49 -13.29
CA ALA A 469 -23.12 37.76 -12.04
C ALA A 469 -23.55 36.32 -12.33
N ILE A 470 -22.74 35.36 -11.91
CA ILE A 470 -23.07 33.93 -12.01
C ILE A 470 -24.34 33.73 -11.18
N SER A 471 -25.45 33.57 -11.88
CA SER A 471 -26.70 33.08 -11.34
C SER A 471 -26.43 31.83 -10.53
N SER A 472 -26.84 31.85 -9.28
CA SER A 472 -26.94 30.69 -8.39
C SER A 472 -27.40 29.46 -9.16
N ALA A 473 -26.76 28.34 -8.94
CA ALA A 473 -27.18 27.05 -9.44
C ALA A 473 -28.71 26.89 -9.32
N PRO A 474 -29.39 26.31 -10.30
CA PRO A 474 -30.82 26.06 -10.18
C PRO A 474 -31.01 25.19 -8.93
N GLN A 475 -31.77 25.73 -7.97
CA GLN A 475 -32.37 24.92 -6.91
C GLN A 475 -33.16 23.83 -7.62
N ALA A 476 -32.72 22.60 -7.46
CA ALA A 476 -33.45 21.44 -7.96
C ALA A 476 -34.76 21.30 -7.19
N ASN A 477 -35.81 21.97 -7.70
CA ASN A 477 -37.16 21.52 -7.51
C ASN A 477 -37.42 20.39 -8.51
N SER A 478 -36.75 19.27 -8.31
CA SER A 478 -37.12 18.03 -8.98
C SER A 478 -37.97 17.23 -7.99
N THR A 479 -39.21 17.02 -8.34
CA THR A 479 -40.00 15.86 -7.94
C THR A 479 -39.25 14.63 -8.50
N GLU A 480 -38.13 14.25 -7.83
CA GLU A 480 -37.36 13.06 -8.17
C GLU A 480 -38.27 11.84 -7.99
N SER A 481 -38.34 11.02 -9.02
CA SER A 481 -39.05 9.75 -8.94
C SER A 481 -38.44 8.93 -7.79
N PRO A 482 -39.24 8.29 -6.91
CA PRO A 482 -38.74 7.47 -5.83
C PRO A 482 -37.80 6.31 -6.26
N LEU A 483 -37.78 6.02 -7.57
CA LEU A 483 -36.93 4.99 -8.19
C LEU A 483 -35.60 5.56 -8.77
N GLU A 484 -35.35 6.86 -8.69
CA GLU A 484 -34.06 7.41 -9.07
C GLU A 484 -33.01 7.08 -8.01
N GLY A 485 -32.00 6.30 -8.44
CA GLY A 485 -30.90 5.92 -7.56
C GLY A 485 -29.88 7.05 -7.39
N HIS A 486 -29.43 7.27 -6.16
CA HIS A 486 -28.41 8.27 -5.83
C HIS A 486 -27.05 7.57 -5.62
N PRO A 487 -26.07 7.73 -6.52
CA PRO A 487 -24.74 7.20 -6.31
C PRO A 487 -24.05 7.91 -5.14
N CYS A 488 -23.39 7.15 -4.28
CA CYS A 488 -22.65 7.68 -3.14
C CYS A 488 -21.47 6.76 -2.79
N ILE A 489 -20.43 7.34 -2.17
CA ILE A 489 -19.31 6.56 -1.65
C ILE A 489 -19.60 6.24 -0.19
N LYS A 490 -19.62 4.97 0.18
CA LYS A 490 -19.91 4.50 1.53
C LYS A 490 -18.99 3.36 1.94
N THR A 491 -18.87 3.17 3.24
CA THR A 491 -18.20 2.01 3.81
C THR A 491 -19.21 0.96 4.21
N MET A 492 -18.98 -0.26 3.78
CA MET A 492 -19.83 -1.43 3.97
C MET A 492 -19.17 -2.41 4.93
N LEU A 493 -19.94 -2.93 5.88
CA LEU A 493 -19.58 -4.00 6.79
C LEU A 493 -20.50 -5.18 6.57
N PHE A 494 -19.93 -6.34 6.26
CA PHE A 494 -20.61 -7.63 6.33
C PHE A 494 -20.04 -8.44 7.47
N ALA A 495 -20.91 -9.06 8.27
CA ALA A 495 -20.46 -9.99 9.29
C ALA A 495 -21.42 -11.17 9.39
N ASP A 496 -20.87 -12.31 9.79
CA ASP A 496 -21.57 -13.59 9.92
C ASP A 496 -21.08 -14.36 11.14
N VAL A 497 -21.95 -15.18 11.71
CA VAL A 497 -21.63 -15.98 12.90
C VAL A 497 -21.18 -17.37 12.50
N VAL A 498 -19.99 -17.73 12.91
CA VAL A 498 -19.40 -19.05 12.59
C VAL A 498 -20.21 -20.17 13.23
N GLY A 499 -20.71 -21.08 12.39
CA GLY A 499 -21.41 -22.29 12.86
C GLY A 499 -22.86 -22.09 13.27
N TYR A 500 -23.49 -20.95 12.99
CA TYR A 500 -24.91 -20.70 13.32
C TYR A 500 -25.85 -21.77 12.72
N SER A 501 -25.62 -22.22 11.50
CA SER A 501 -26.44 -23.26 10.84
C SER A 501 -26.50 -24.60 11.60
N SER A 502 -25.58 -24.84 12.51
CA SER A 502 -25.55 -26.01 13.38
C SER A 502 -26.15 -25.75 14.76
N LEU A 503 -26.70 -24.56 14.99
CA LEU A 503 -27.28 -24.18 16.29
C LEU A 503 -28.58 -24.94 16.56
N LEU A 504 -28.70 -25.42 17.78
CA LEU A 504 -29.94 -26.10 18.23
C LEU A 504 -31.09 -25.08 18.29
N GLU A 505 -32.26 -25.44 17.77
CA GLU A 505 -33.47 -24.59 17.70
C GLU A 505 -33.80 -23.91 19.03
N ARG A 506 -33.66 -24.61 20.16
CA ARG A 506 -33.89 -24.07 21.52
C ARG A 506 -32.99 -22.88 21.89
N LEU A 507 -31.87 -22.72 21.21
CA LEU A 507 -30.90 -21.64 21.47
C LEU A 507 -31.11 -20.40 20.59
N VAL A 508 -31.99 -20.49 19.57
CA VAL A 508 -32.24 -19.38 18.65
C VAL A 508 -32.71 -18.13 19.37
N MET A 509 -33.65 -18.27 20.33
CA MET A 509 -34.13 -17.10 21.09
C MET A 509 -33.05 -16.50 22.01
N ALA A 510 -32.19 -17.34 22.58
CA ALA A 510 -31.03 -16.85 23.35
C ALA A 510 -30.04 -16.14 22.46
N PHE A 511 -29.78 -16.62 21.23
CA PHE A 511 -28.99 -15.95 20.21
C PHE A 511 -29.58 -14.56 19.87
N VAL A 512 -30.85 -14.48 19.51
CA VAL A 512 -31.51 -13.21 19.19
C VAL A 512 -31.41 -12.24 20.37
N THR A 513 -31.68 -12.67 21.58
CA THR A 513 -31.65 -11.82 22.78
C THR A 513 -30.24 -11.31 23.09
N HIS A 514 -29.25 -12.18 23.03
CA HIS A 514 -27.89 -11.83 23.50
C HIS A 514 -27.00 -11.31 22.36
N PHE A 515 -27.03 -11.92 21.17
CA PHE A 515 -26.21 -11.44 20.03
C PHE A 515 -26.82 -10.20 19.38
N LEU A 516 -28.03 -10.33 18.80
CA LEU A 516 -28.69 -9.21 18.14
C LEU A 516 -29.01 -8.09 19.12
N GLY A 517 -29.42 -8.44 20.37
CA GLY A 517 -29.62 -7.45 21.43
C GLY A 517 -28.35 -6.69 21.85
N THR A 518 -27.18 -7.32 21.79
CA THR A 518 -25.89 -6.64 22.02
C THR A 518 -25.56 -5.70 20.86
N LEU A 519 -25.79 -6.14 19.62
CA LEU A 519 -25.60 -5.28 18.44
C LEU A 519 -26.55 -4.09 18.43
N SER A 520 -27.83 -4.32 18.80
CA SER A 520 -28.84 -3.25 18.90
C SER A 520 -28.42 -2.17 19.91
N ARG A 521 -27.89 -2.54 21.07
CA ARG A 521 -27.35 -1.59 22.05
C ARG A 521 -26.13 -0.86 21.50
N LEU A 522 -25.17 -1.59 20.90
CA LEU A 522 -24.00 -0.97 20.29
C LEU A 522 -24.41 0.08 19.23
N ILE A 523 -25.35 -0.24 18.34
CA ILE A 523 -25.86 0.68 17.31
C ILE A 523 -26.52 1.91 17.94
N SER A 524 -27.26 1.77 19.03
CA SER A 524 -27.97 2.88 19.65
C SER A 524 -27.09 3.82 20.47
N GLU A 525 -26.02 3.30 21.08
CA GLU A 525 -25.18 3.99 22.05
C GLU A 525 -23.87 4.55 21.47
N ASP A 526 -23.40 4.01 20.33
CA ASP A 526 -22.10 4.32 19.77
C ASP A 526 -22.13 5.56 18.84
N GLU A 527 -21.12 6.42 18.95
CA GLU A 527 -20.93 7.57 18.07
C GLU A 527 -20.64 7.15 16.60
N ASP A 528 -19.99 6.00 16.41
CA ASP A 528 -19.69 5.42 15.10
C ASP A 528 -20.84 4.58 14.52
N ARG A 529 -22.06 4.83 14.95
CA ARG A 529 -23.24 4.05 14.52
C ARG A 529 -23.42 4.01 13.00
N PRO A 530 -23.87 2.88 12.41
CA PRO A 530 -24.16 2.80 10.99
C PRO A 530 -25.35 3.68 10.60
N VAL A 531 -25.33 4.18 9.34
CA VAL A 531 -26.45 4.92 8.73
C VAL A 531 -27.50 4.00 8.13
N TYR A 532 -27.18 2.72 7.94
CA TYR A 532 -28.07 1.69 7.47
C TYR A 532 -27.77 0.35 8.13
N VAL A 533 -28.81 -0.37 8.47
CA VAL A 533 -28.75 -1.67 9.14
C VAL A 533 -29.68 -2.65 8.43
N ASN A 534 -29.15 -3.83 8.11
CA ASN A 534 -29.96 -4.96 7.63
C ASN A 534 -29.44 -6.26 8.24
N THR A 535 -30.34 -7.24 8.45
CA THR A 535 -30.02 -8.53 9.06
C THR A 535 -30.68 -9.67 8.29
N TRP A 536 -29.95 -10.78 8.12
CA TRP A 536 -30.45 -12.02 7.50
C TRP A 536 -30.09 -13.21 8.41
N GLY A 537 -30.91 -13.41 9.43
CA GLY A 537 -30.63 -14.45 10.44
C GLY A 537 -29.42 -14.07 11.29
N ASP A 538 -28.30 -14.72 11.07
CA ASP A 538 -27.02 -14.50 11.76
C ASP A 538 -26.09 -13.54 11.02
N ALA A 539 -26.37 -13.26 9.76
CA ALA A 539 -25.61 -12.31 8.97
C ALA A 539 -26.14 -10.88 9.18
N VAL A 540 -25.24 -9.91 9.21
CA VAL A 540 -25.55 -8.49 9.29
C VAL A 540 -24.86 -7.71 8.18
N PHE A 541 -25.55 -6.68 7.68
CA PHE A 541 -25.04 -5.73 6.72
C PHE A 541 -25.24 -4.30 7.22
N PHE A 542 -24.16 -3.59 7.43
CA PHE A 542 -24.15 -2.21 7.92
C PHE A 542 -23.45 -1.29 6.94
N ILE A 543 -23.93 -0.03 6.87
CA ILE A 543 -23.31 1.02 6.06
C ILE A 543 -22.91 2.19 6.96
N PHE A 544 -21.73 2.75 6.69
CA PHE A 544 -21.15 3.89 7.39
C PHE A 544 -20.79 5.00 6.38
N ASP A 545 -20.78 6.24 6.86
CA ASP A 545 -20.38 7.38 6.04
C ASP A 545 -18.88 7.38 5.73
N THR A 546 -18.05 6.87 6.63
CA THR A 546 -16.58 6.88 6.49
C THR A 546 -15.94 5.54 6.85
N ALA A 547 -14.76 5.29 6.29
CA ALA A 547 -13.98 4.09 6.59
C ALA A 547 -13.53 4.02 8.08
N PRO A 548 -13.08 5.10 8.73
CA PRO A 548 -12.74 5.06 10.15
C PRO A 548 -13.91 4.67 11.05
N GLN A 549 -15.12 5.19 10.80
CA GLN A 549 -16.33 4.80 11.56
C GLN A 549 -16.58 3.30 11.44
N GLY A 550 -16.60 2.77 10.20
CA GLY A 550 -16.79 1.34 9.96
C GLY A 550 -15.73 0.47 10.63
N GLY A 551 -14.46 0.91 10.60
CA GLY A 551 -13.35 0.19 11.23
C GLY A 551 -13.44 0.15 12.76
N ARG A 552 -13.68 1.28 13.41
CA ARG A 552 -13.85 1.35 14.87
C ARG A 552 -15.07 0.55 15.33
N PHE A 553 -16.20 0.68 14.61
CA PHE A 553 -17.40 -0.06 14.92
C PHE A 553 -17.19 -1.58 14.80
N ALA A 554 -16.49 -2.04 13.75
CA ALA A 554 -16.16 -3.46 13.55
C ALA A 554 -15.37 -4.04 14.72
N LEU A 555 -14.35 -3.32 15.22
CA LEU A 555 -13.55 -3.75 16.38
C LEU A 555 -14.36 -3.73 17.68
N LYS A 556 -15.21 -2.71 17.90
CA LYS A 556 -16.13 -2.66 19.04
C LYS A 556 -17.12 -3.82 18.99
N MET A 557 -17.67 -4.11 17.81
CA MET A 557 -18.56 -5.25 17.56
C MET A 557 -17.88 -6.58 17.93
N LEU A 558 -16.66 -6.81 17.44
CA LEU A 558 -15.87 -7.99 17.75
C LEU A 558 -15.66 -8.15 19.27
N LYS A 559 -15.23 -7.07 19.95
CA LYS A 559 -14.99 -7.05 21.40
C LYS A 559 -16.26 -7.31 22.21
N LYS A 560 -17.39 -6.69 21.83
CA LYS A 560 -18.66 -6.82 22.55
C LYS A 560 -19.26 -8.23 22.39
N THR A 561 -19.17 -8.83 21.20
CA THR A 561 -19.69 -10.19 20.94
C THR A 561 -18.82 -11.25 21.60
N ALA A 562 -17.50 -11.08 21.65
CA ALA A 562 -16.60 -11.97 22.40
C ALA A 562 -16.83 -11.94 23.92
N ALA A 563 -17.35 -10.84 24.46
CA ALA A 563 -17.64 -10.71 25.89
C ALA A 563 -18.95 -11.40 26.32
N ILE A 564 -19.77 -11.90 25.40
CA ILE A 564 -21.02 -12.61 25.73
C ILE A 564 -20.69 -13.98 26.35
N PRO A 565 -21.24 -14.31 27.53
CA PRO A 565 -20.90 -15.54 28.25
C PRO A 565 -21.64 -16.75 27.66
N TRP A 566 -21.35 -17.13 26.42
CA TRP A 566 -22.07 -18.14 25.61
C TRP A 566 -22.26 -19.46 26.33
N LYS A 567 -21.24 -19.99 27.01
CA LYS A 567 -21.33 -21.24 27.74
C LYS A 567 -22.34 -21.19 28.89
N GLN A 568 -22.40 -20.03 29.59
CA GLN A 568 -23.37 -19.84 30.67
C GLN A 568 -24.80 -19.74 30.16
N LEU A 569 -24.97 -19.32 28.90
CA LEU A 569 -26.26 -19.27 28.20
C LEU A 569 -26.65 -20.61 27.56
N GLY A 570 -25.88 -21.68 27.80
CA GLY A 570 -26.18 -23.04 27.33
C GLY A 570 -25.69 -23.36 25.92
N PHE A 571 -24.84 -22.50 25.31
CA PHE A 571 -24.24 -22.79 24.02
C PHE A 571 -23.09 -23.80 24.15
N PRO A 572 -22.91 -24.72 23.18
CA PRO A 572 -21.88 -25.76 23.24
C PRO A 572 -20.47 -25.20 23.16
N SER A 573 -20.30 -24.04 22.51
CA SER A 573 -19.03 -23.32 22.34
C SER A 573 -19.27 -21.80 22.33
N GLU A 574 -18.22 -21.05 22.43
CA GLU A 574 -18.25 -19.60 22.18
C GLU A 574 -18.56 -19.36 20.71
N LEU A 575 -19.52 -18.48 20.44
CA LEU A 575 -19.82 -18.06 19.09
C LEU A 575 -18.80 -16.99 18.66
N LYS A 576 -18.29 -17.18 17.48
CA LYS A 576 -17.28 -16.30 16.84
C LYS A 576 -17.88 -15.65 15.62
N ILE A 577 -17.41 -14.46 15.28
CA ILE A 577 -17.87 -13.72 14.12
C ILE A 577 -16.74 -13.50 13.13
N ARG A 578 -17.09 -13.38 11.87
CA ARG A 578 -16.20 -12.95 10.78
C ARG A 578 -16.69 -11.62 10.26
N ILE A 579 -15.80 -10.67 10.01
CA ILE A 579 -16.17 -9.34 9.57
C ILE A 579 -15.37 -8.96 8.32
N GLY A 580 -16.08 -8.46 7.29
CA GLY A 580 -15.51 -7.91 6.06
C GLY A 580 -15.86 -6.44 5.90
N LEU A 581 -14.89 -5.60 5.58
CA LEU A 581 -15.02 -4.16 5.34
C LEU A 581 -14.60 -3.79 3.93
N HIS A 582 -15.41 -2.95 3.28
CA HIS A 582 -15.10 -2.40 1.96
C HIS A 582 -15.60 -0.96 1.86
N THR A 583 -14.87 -0.11 1.14
CA THR A 583 -15.35 1.24 0.77
C THR A 583 -15.48 1.31 -0.73
N GLY A 584 -16.62 1.81 -1.24
CA GLY A 584 -16.85 1.86 -2.67
C GLY A 584 -18.07 2.67 -3.07
N LEU A 585 -18.21 2.83 -4.39
CA LEU A 585 -19.32 3.51 -5.03
C LEU A 585 -20.55 2.60 -5.05
N ILE A 586 -21.62 3.03 -4.42
CA ILE A 586 -22.91 2.31 -4.34
C ILE A 586 -24.07 3.23 -4.70
N VAL A 587 -25.22 2.66 -5.00
CA VAL A 587 -26.44 3.39 -5.34
C VAL A 587 -27.44 3.23 -4.20
N GLN A 588 -27.86 4.35 -3.64
CA GLN A 588 -28.91 4.44 -2.64
C GLN A 588 -30.26 4.67 -3.35
N CYS A 589 -31.26 3.86 -3.10
CA CYS A 589 -32.63 4.05 -3.60
C CYS A 589 -33.65 3.36 -2.71
N ILE A 590 -34.93 3.65 -2.96
CA ILE A 590 -36.03 2.91 -2.33
C ILE A 590 -36.18 1.56 -3.02
N ASP A 591 -36.09 0.48 -2.25
CA ASP A 591 -36.32 -0.87 -2.74
C ASP A 591 -37.80 -1.05 -3.07
N PRO A 592 -38.16 -1.35 -4.33
CA PRO A 592 -39.57 -1.44 -4.73
C PRO A 592 -40.34 -2.61 -4.10
N ILE A 593 -39.64 -3.60 -3.54
CA ILE A 593 -40.27 -4.76 -2.87
C ILE A 593 -40.60 -4.41 -1.43
N THR A 594 -39.66 -3.82 -0.71
CA THR A 594 -39.80 -3.54 0.73
C THR A 594 -40.34 -2.14 1.01
N ASN A 595 -40.31 -1.26 0.02
CA ASN A 595 -40.59 0.17 0.14
C ASN A 595 -39.74 0.88 1.20
N GLN A 596 -38.53 0.40 1.40
CA GLN A 596 -37.56 0.95 2.34
C GLN A 596 -36.27 1.37 1.62
N LEU A 597 -35.52 2.27 2.27
CA LEU A 597 -34.21 2.65 1.79
C LEU A 597 -33.31 1.41 1.72
N ASN A 598 -32.60 1.24 0.61
CA ASN A 598 -31.65 0.15 0.41
C ASN A 598 -30.47 0.63 -0.46
N TYR A 599 -29.43 -0.19 -0.52
CA TYR A 599 -28.18 0.12 -1.21
C TYR A 599 -27.81 -1.03 -2.15
N PHE A 600 -27.44 -0.65 -3.39
CA PHE A 600 -27.18 -1.59 -4.47
C PHE A 600 -25.85 -1.26 -5.18
N GLY A 601 -25.29 -2.23 -5.90
CA GLY A 601 -24.14 -2.03 -6.76
C GLY A 601 -23.08 -3.14 -6.64
N ALA A 602 -22.12 -3.12 -7.57
CA ALA A 602 -21.05 -4.11 -7.62
C ALA A 602 -20.20 -4.12 -6.34
N HIS A 603 -19.99 -2.95 -5.72
CA HIS A 603 -19.22 -2.83 -4.49
C HIS A 603 -19.93 -3.49 -3.29
N VAL A 604 -21.27 -3.53 -3.25
CA VAL A 604 -22.02 -4.30 -2.23
C VAL A 604 -21.73 -5.80 -2.40
N CYS A 605 -21.78 -6.29 -3.65
CA CYS A 605 -21.43 -7.69 -3.94
C CYS A 605 -19.98 -7.99 -3.61
N HIS A 606 -19.06 -7.06 -3.87
CA HIS A 606 -17.64 -7.20 -3.53
C HIS A 606 -17.44 -7.28 -2.01
N ALA A 607 -18.06 -6.40 -1.24
CA ALA A 607 -18.02 -6.38 0.22
C ALA A 607 -18.48 -7.71 0.85
N ALA A 608 -19.57 -8.29 0.32
CA ALA A 608 -20.11 -9.57 0.77
C ALA A 608 -19.18 -10.79 0.48
N ARG A 609 -18.08 -10.62 -0.28
CA ARG A 609 -17.09 -11.68 -0.54
C ARG A 609 -15.95 -11.72 0.45
N ILE A 610 -15.78 -10.67 1.26
CA ILE A 610 -14.68 -10.56 2.20
C ILE A 610 -14.92 -11.40 3.44
N GLU A 611 -16.15 -11.35 3.99
CA GLU A 611 -16.49 -12.06 5.22
C GLU A 611 -16.21 -13.58 5.11
N PRO A 612 -16.59 -14.30 4.04
CA PRO A 612 -16.36 -15.74 3.95
C PRO A 612 -14.88 -16.18 3.94
N VAL A 613 -13.96 -15.29 3.63
CA VAL A 613 -12.52 -15.58 3.64
C VAL A 613 -11.83 -15.15 4.94
N ALA A 614 -12.52 -14.43 5.82
CA ALA A 614 -12.05 -14.08 7.16
C ALA A 614 -12.02 -15.31 8.07
N ARG A 615 -11.03 -15.37 8.96
CA ARG A 615 -11.00 -16.35 10.05
C ARG A 615 -11.97 -15.94 11.16
N PRO A 616 -12.40 -16.90 12.00
CA PRO A 616 -13.18 -16.55 13.19
C PRO A 616 -12.48 -15.48 14.04
N ASP A 617 -13.22 -14.47 14.48
CA ASP A 617 -12.76 -13.32 15.27
C ASP A 617 -11.77 -12.42 14.52
N GLU A 618 -11.86 -12.38 13.18
CA GLU A 618 -11.01 -11.54 12.33
C GLU A 618 -11.83 -10.47 11.62
N VAL A 619 -11.26 -9.26 11.51
CA VAL A 619 -11.80 -8.17 10.70
C VAL A 619 -10.88 -7.97 9.49
N LEU A 620 -11.40 -8.23 8.30
CA LEU A 620 -10.69 -8.02 7.04
C LEU A 620 -11.22 -6.80 6.29
N ALA A 621 -10.34 -6.13 5.57
CA ALA A 621 -10.68 -4.96 4.77
C ALA A 621 -10.00 -5.00 3.40
N THR A 622 -10.65 -4.41 2.40
CA THR A 622 -10.06 -4.23 1.07
C THR A 622 -9.03 -3.10 1.04
N GLU A 623 -8.23 -3.07 -0.02
CA GLU A 623 -7.31 -1.96 -0.31
C GLU A 623 -8.05 -0.61 -0.43
N ALA A 624 -9.24 -0.58 -1.04
CA ALA A 624 -10.07 0.61 -1.11
C ALA A 624 -10.46 1.13 0.28
N PHE A 625 -10.86 0.24 1.20
CA PHE A 625 -11.09 0.62 2.59
C PHE A 625 -9.80 1.16 3.24
N ALA A 626 -8.69 0.47 3.05
CA ALA A 626 -7.39 0.88 3.62
C ALA A 626 -6.97 2.25 3.09
N ALA A 627 -7.11 2.51 1.78
CA ALA A 627 -6.86 3.80 1.17
C ALA A 627 -7.73 4.90 1.81
N TYR A 628 -9.03 4.67 1.95
CA TYR A 628 -9.95 5.64 2.55
C TYR A 628 -9.72 5.87 4.05
N ALA A 629 -9.31 4.86 4.79
CA ALA A 629 -8.98 5.00 6.20
C ALA A 629 -7.76 5.91 6.41
N ARG A 630 -6.80 5.88 5.48
CA ARG A 630 -5.54 6.62 5.58
C ARG A 630 -5.70 8.13 5.51
N PHE A 631 -6.72 8.66 4.84
CA PHE A 631 -6.93 10.10 4.76
C PHE A 631 -7.97 10.66 5.72
N SER A 632 -8.26 9.92 6.77
CA SER A 632 -9.02 10.49 7.87
C SER A 632 -8.16 11.42 8.72
N ASP A 633 -8.77 12.48 9.24
CA ASP A 633 -8.10 13.54 10.02
C ASP A 633 -7.33 13.01 11.25
N GLY A 634 -7.62 11.81 11.73
CA GLY A 634 -6.99 11.21 12.91
C GLY A 634 -5.88 10.20 12.61
N TRP A 635 -5.64 9.83 11.34
CA TRP A 635 -4.70 8.75 11.05
C TRP A 635 -3.24 9.10 11.43
N GLU A 636 -2.73 10.23 10.97
CA GLU A 636 -1.34 10.66 11.27
C GLU A 636 -1.11 10.90 12.77
N LYS A 637 -2.18 11.17 13.52
CA LYS A 637 -2.16 11.38 14.98
C LYS A 637 -2.34 10.08 15.77
N GLY A 638 -2.59 8.94 15.11
CA GLY A 638 -2.91 7.67 15.76
C GLY A 638 -4.30 7.64 16.43
N GLU A 639 -5.18 8.59 16.08
CA GLU A 639 -6.51 8.75 16.68
C GLU A 639 -7.59 7.86 16.03
N THR A 640 -7.24 7.11 14.98
CA THR A 640 -8.19 6.21 14.29
C THR A 640 -8.64 5.03 15.12
N GLY A 641 -7.89 4.67 16.17
CA GLY A 641 -8.20 3.56 17.08
C GLY A 641 -7.85 2.18 16.53
N PHE A 642 -7.34 2.07 15.29
CA PHE A 642 -6.90 0.82 14.69
C PHE A 642 -5.69 1.02 13.75
N SER A 643 -5.01 -0.08 13.48
CA SER A 643 -3.98 -0.20 12.45
C SER A 643 -4.38 -1.20 11.37
N LEU A 644 -3.76 -1.10 10.21
CA LEU A 644 -4.00 -1.96 9.05
C LEU A 644 -2.74 -2.77 8.76
N ARG A 645 -2.88 -4.10 8.67
CA ARG A 645 -1.80 -5.01 8.28
C ARG A 645 -2.16 -5.72 6.98
N TYR A 646 -1.30 -5.60 5.99
CA TYR A 646 -1.49 -6.26 4.71
C TYR A 646 -1.35 -7.77 4.85
N LEU A 647 -2.34 -8.51 4.34
CA LEU A 647 -2.35 -9.97 4.37
C LEU A 647 -1.86 -10.61 3.07
N GLY A 648 -1.85 -9.87 1.98
CA GLY A 648 -1.57 -10.38 0.65
C GLY A 648 -2.82 -10.54 -0.20
N LEU A 649 -2.62 -11.08 -1.41
CA LEU A 649 -3.71 -11.44 -2.31
C LEU A 649 -4.46 -12.65 -1.77
N VAL A 650 -5.77 -12.54 -1.68
CA VAL A 650 -6.69 -13.59 -1.21
C VAL A 650 -7.71 -13.89 -2.30
N ASP A 651 -7.95 -15.17 -2.57
CA ASP A 651 -8.95 -15.61 -3.55
C ASP A 651 -10.38 -15.43 -3.00
N PHE A 652 -11.14 -14.59 -3.67
CA PHE A 652 -12.57 -14.45 -3.42
C PHE A 652 -13.34 -15.50 -4.21
N HIS A 653 -13.62 -16.65 -3.63
CA HIS A 653 -14.31 -17.78 -4.24
C HIS A 653 -15.34 -17.42 -5.31
N LYS A 654 -15.77 -18.38 -6.14
CA LYS A 654 -16.75 -18.21 -7.22
C LYS A 654 -16.30 -17.30 -8.39
N LYS A 655 -15.02 -17.42 -8.80
CA LYS A 655 -14.42 -16.69 -9.94
C LYS A 655 -14.31 -15.17 -9.78
N TYR A 656 -14.30 -14.68 -8.54
CA TYR A 656 -14.10 -13.26 -8.26
C TYR A 656 -12.63 -12.82 -8.36
N GLY A 657 -11.71 -13.79 -8.33
CA GLY A 657 -10.26 -13.55 -8.46
C GLY A 657 -9.55 -13.22 -7.15
N MET A 658 -8.29 -12.88 -7.30
CA MET A 658 -7.38 -12.52 -6.20
C MET A 658 -7.50 -11.03 -5.87
N HIS A 659 -7.68 -10.71 -4.60
CA HIS A 659 -7.81 -9.32 -4.15
C HIS A 659 -6.89 -9.02 -2.95
N PRO A 660 -6.25 -7.84 -2.91
CA PRO A 660 -5.43 -7.41 -1.79
C PRO A 660 -6.30 -7.16 -0.56
N LEU A 661 -5.97 -7.84 0.55
CA LEU A 661 -6.67 -7.68 1.82
C LEU A 661 -5.75 -7.21 2.94
N PHE A 662 -6.36 -6.48 3.85
CA PHE A 662 -5.76 -5.99 5.09
C PHE A 662 -6.52 -6.56 6.28
N ARG A 663 -5.80 -6.84 7.37
CA ARG A 663 -6.38 -7.11 8.68
C ARG A 663 -6.44 -5.83 9.49
N LEU A 664 -7.59 -5.56 10.11
CA LEU A 664 -7.69 -4.52 11.13
C LEU A 664 -7.24 -5.08 12.47
N ILE A 665 -6.48 -4.26 13.20
CA ILE A 665 -5.98 -4.56 14.54
C ILE A 665 -6.28 -3.36 15.41
N ASP A 666 -6.83 -3.61 16.59
CA ASP A 666 -7.05 -2.59 17.59
C ASP A 666 -5.71 -1.94 17.99
N ALA A 667 -5.63 -0.60 17.94
CA ALA A 667 -4.40 0.12 18.23
C ALA A 667 -3.87 -0.17 19.64
N SER A 668 -4.73 -0.45 20.60
CA SER A 668 -4.35 -0.84 21.96
C SER A 668 -3.69 -2.22 22.02
N THR A 669 -4.10 -3.14 21.14
CA THR A 669 -3.54 -4.50 21.06
C THR A 669 -2.25 -4.51 20.23
N ALA A 670 -2.14 -3.65 19.22
CA ALA A 670 -0.93 -3.51 18.40
C ALA A 670 0.29 -3.11 19.27
N ALA A 671 0.07 -2.30 20.32
CA ALA A 671 1.10 -1.92 21.29
C ALA A 671 1.46 -3.03 22.30
N THR A 672 0.67 -4.09 22.40
CA THR A 672 0.81 -5.18 23.38
C THR A 672 1.14 -6.53 22.77
N GLU A 673 1.47 -6.62 21.48
CA GLU A 673 2.01 -7.86 20.90
C GLU A 673 3.31 -8.22 21.61
N ARG A 674 3.15 -8.93 22.76
CA ARG A 674 4.26 -9.56 23.46
C ARG A 674 4.82 -10.64 22.54
N LEU A 675 6.15 -10.76 22.55
CA LEU A 675 6.80 -11.97 22.05
C LEU A 675 6.11 -13.17 22.74
N PRO A 676 5.63 -14.17 22.02
CA PRO A 676 5.35 -15.44 22.65
C PRO A 676 6.68 -15.92 23.29
N ASP A 677 6.57 -16.41 24.52
CA ASP A 677 7.69 -16.86 25.39
C ASP A 677 8.68 -17.78 24.69
#